data_7d7a2db01a0ddaafbb68dff929fc2a62
#
_entry.id   7d7a2db01a0ddaafbb68dff929fc2a62
#
_cell.length_a   1.000
_cell.length_b   1.000
_cell.length_c   1.000
_cell.angle_alpha   90.00
_cell.angle_beta   90.00
_cell.angle_gamma   90.00
#
_symmetry.space_group_name_H-M   'P 1'
#
loop_
_entity.id
_entity.type
_entity.pdbx_description
1 polymer ?
#
loop_
_entity_poly.entity_id
_entity_poly.type
_entity_poly.pdbx_seq_one_letter_code
_entity_poly.pdbx_strand_id
1 'polypeptide(L)'
;MKNVCLAFIFCLSFAAAVTGQALLGVTYGGGNKGGGTISSFNPLSGQLSVGQSLQTPGSNPYYLSLTLAKDKKFYGMTFNGGASNAGIIFSYDPITAIYATVYNFDITNGAQPSGSLMLAADGKLYGMASFGGYANAGVIFSFDPATAAFNKLFDFDNTQGANPSGSLLQTSNGMMYGMTSSGGIYSLGTIFSFDPISQTLLKQADLDIVDGAVPLGNLVEAPDGILYGMCANGGGSQAGVIFGFNPANATFAKLMDFEYATGYYPHGSLLVGQDGNLYGMTYKGGANNVGTLFSYDYRHGHFTKLNDFDAINGGDPLGDLVQTPSGELFGMTSDGGSSNGGVIFCFDPISGRYRKVLDFLGANGGNPYGNLVAGPDGKYYGSTFQGGISNAGVIFSFNDSTGQYTKLKDFGADANGQEPSGNLLWAINGKIYGMTAFGGANNDGVIYSLNPDLTGYAKLVDFDSAGGVNPFGSLIQVTGGKLYGLTSKGGALGGGTIFSFDPGSATMSKIYDFDPRLGDNPYGSLLEAADGKLYGLTSNGGQYGYGSLFDFDPHAFTYTKLVDFNHQNGANPFGSLVQSSNGRLYGLTSQGGNGYINRDDTSGAGVIFSFDPVTSLYTKVLDFKSDDEGGASYGSFLKASNGKLYAMTNGGGTSGAGVIFCLDPDKNTFTKLHDFDFENGANPYGNLMQRADGKLYGTAYQGGANNAGVIFSFDPVTNAFNKLLDFNIADGSNPYLGAGFIEVAEAGPLPLTLLQFDGRNAGSVNQLNWQAAHQQNSAYDELQRSGNGQDYHAIAHFNATGNDHYTYIDNVSAVVYPIYYYRLKLVDTDDHATYSNVIRIDRDINAKTVVISPNPFTSRLQVVITSPVADNVSLVITGVNGQQIFNKTTLLTAGSNVIVINETSALPQGIYQLSIVSVKGPRQTITVVKTN
;
A
#
# COMPACT_ATOMS: atom_id res chain seq x y z
N MET A 1 71.27 45.40 4.37
CA MET A 1 71.73 44.05 4.09
C MET A 1 71.13 43.11 5.11
N LYS A 2 70.08 42.52 4.86
CA LYS A 2 69.58 41.25 5.37
C LYS A 2 68.10 41.08 4.83
N ASN A 3 68.00 40.18 3.89
CA ASN A 3 66.74 39.79 3.31
C ASN A 3 65.83 39.08 4.37
N VAL A 4 64.63 39.57 4.54
CA VAL A 4 63.57 38.87 5.26
C VAL A 4 62.60 38.37 4.20
N CYS A 5 62.60 37.05 3.97
CA CYS A 5 61.60 36.35 3.20
C CYS A 5 60.31 36.26 4.04
N LEU A 6 59.22 36.94 3.63
CA LEU A 6 57.87 36.71 4.13
C LEU A 6 57.32 35.48 3.40
N ALA A 7 57.22 34.37 4.07
CA ALA A 7 56.47 33.23 3.61
C ALA A 7 54.95 33.52 3.86
N PHE A 8 54.19 33.72 2.78
CA PHE A 8 52.73 33.70 2.84
C PHE A 8 52.29 32.24 2.94
N ILE A 9 51.85 31.86 4.14
CA ILE A 9 51.11 30.62 4.37
C ILE A 9 49.69 30.88 3.85
N PHE A 10 49.37 30.37 2.70
CA PHE A 10 47.99 30.19 2.23
C PHE A 10 47.37 29.08 3.10
N CYS A 11 46.60 29.47 4.09
CA CYS A 11 45.62 28.59 4.69
C CYS A 11 44.53 28.33 3.62
N LEU A 12 44.67 27.28 2.85
CA LEU A 12 43.53 26.64 2.18
C LEU A 12 42.68 26.05 3.28
N SER A 13 41.65 26.79 3.69
CA SER A 13 40.51 26.20 4.35
C SER A 13 39.81 25.27 3.34
N PHE A 14 40.07 23.99 3.46
CA PHE A 14 39.18 22.98 2.91
C PHE A 14 37.86 23.18 3.66
N ALA A 15 36.91 23.88 3.06
CA ALA A 15 35.54 23.70 3.39
C ALA A 15 35.23 22.25 3.00
N ALA A 16 35.19 21.36 3.96
CA ALA A 16 34.56 20.06 3.80
C ALA A 16 33.14 20.35 3.24
N ALA A 17 32.86 19.88 2.04
CA ALA A 17 31.52 19.92 1.50
C ALA A 17 30.67 19.16 2.51
N VAL A 18 29.82 19.88 3.25
CA VAL A 18 28.79 19.28 4.10
C VAL A 18 27.84 18.60 3.13
N THR A 19 28.02 17.31 2.94
CA THR A 19 27.06 16.47 2.21
C THR A 19 25.73 16.64 2.90
N GLY A 20 24.70 17.05 2.15
CA GLY A 20 23.40 17.40 2.70
C GLY A 20 22.76 16.19 3.39
N GLN A 21 22.49 16.31 4.69
CA GLN A 21 21.75 15.29 5.42
C GLN A 21 20.27 15.45 5.15
N ALA A 22 19.59 14.36 4.75
CA ALA A 22 18.16 14.36 4.52
C ALA A 22 17.39 14.26 5.84
N LEU A 23 16.19 14.85 5.86
CA LEU A 23 15.21 14.71 6.94
C LEU A 23 14.17 13.68 6.51
N LEU A 24 14.02 12.60 7.26
CA LEU A 24 12.94 11.64 7.03
C LEU A 24 11.75 11.96 7.93
N GLY A 25 10.58 12.00 7.33
CA GLY A 25 9.33 12.29 8.02
C GLY A 25 8.15 11.54 7.44
N VAL A 26 7.01 11.67 8.11
CA VAL A 26 5.74 11.06 7.72
C VAL A 26 4.64 12.11 7.62
N THR A 27 3.64 11.86 6.75
CA THR A 27 2.38 12.62 6.74
C THR A 27 1.21 11.68 7.01
N TYR A 28 0.20 12.17 7.72
CA TYR A 28 -1.01 11.41 8.06
C TYR A 28 -1.87 11.13 6.83
N GLY A 29 -2.02 12.10 5.95
CA GLY A 29 -2.81 11.99 4.73
C GLY A 29 -2.01 12.31 3.47
N GLY A 30 -2.66 12.23 2.31
CA GLY A 30 -2.09 12.52 1.00
C GLY A 30 -1.17 11.44 0.47
N GLY A 31 -0.30 11.82 -0.46
CA GLY A 31 0.47 10.91 -1.29
C GLY A 31 -0.35 10.36 -2.46
N ASN A 32 0.29 9.73 -3.43
CA ASN A 32 -0.38 9.20 -4.62
C ASN A 32 -1.36 8.03 -4.35
N LYS A 33 -1.42 7.55 -3.10
CA LYS A 33 -2.32 6.50 -2.63
C LYS A 33 -3.26 6.96 -1.51
N GLY A 34 -3.13 8.21 -1.02
CA GLY A 34 -4.03 8.89 -0.08
C GLY A 34 -3.89 8.57 1.40
N GLY A 35 -3.22 7.49 1.78
CA GLY A 35 -3.09 7.01 3.18
C GLY A 35 -1.87 7.54 3.94
N GLY A 36 -1.29 8.66 3.51
CA GLY A 36 -0.09 9.25 4.09
C GLY A 36 1.19 8.85 3.37
N THR A 37 2.29 9.50 3.71
CA THR A 37 3.59 9.25 3.10
C THR A 37 4.71 9.05 4.12
N ILE A 38 5.74 8.31 3.71
CA ILE A 38 7.05 8.30 4.33
C ILE A 38 7.99 8.94 3.31
N SER A 39 8.61 10.06 3.66
CA SER A 39 9.28 10.93 2.70
C SER A 39 10.63 11.40 3.23
N SER A 40 11.54 11.73 2.32
CA SER A 40 12.79 12.40 2.62
C SER A 40 12.76 13.84 2.09
N PHE A 41 13.20 14.78 2.89
CA PHE A 41 13.32 16.19 2.54
C PHE A 41 14.78 16.63 2.65
N ASN A 42 15.31 17.21 1.59
CA ASN A 42 16.66 17.78 1.61
C ASN A 42 16.58 19.30 1.88
N PRO A 43 16.98 19.77 3.05
CA PRO A 43 16.83 21.18 3.43
C PRO A 43 17.73 22.15 2.65
N LEU A 44 18.81 21.66 2.02
CA LEU A 44 19.73 22.50 1.24
C LEU A 44 19.18 22.77 -0.16
N SER A 45 18.55 21.77 -0.80
CA SER A 45 17.96 21.89 -2.12
C SER A 45 16.47 22.25 -2.10
N GLY A 46 15.79 22.13 -0.94
CA GLY A 46 14.34 22.27 -0.83
C GLY A 46 13.55 21.15 -1.49
N GLN A 47 14.21 20.01 -1.85
CA GLN A 47 13.56 18.90 -2.56
C GLN A 47 12.93 17.92 -1.57
N LEU A 48 11.66 17.54 -1.82
CA LEU A 48 10.96 16.45 -1.15
C LEU A 48 10.90 15.24 -2.08
N SER A 49 11.24 14.07 -1.55
CA SER A 49 11.13 12.79 -2.27
C SER A 49 10.26 11.85 -1.45
N VAL A 50 9.14 11.39 -2.05
CA VAL A 50 8.25 10.40 -1.43
C VAL A 50 8.82 9.01 -1.67
N GLY A 51 9.34 8.37 -0.63
CA GLY A 51 9.87 7.02 -0.70
C GLY A 51 8.78 5.95 -0.64
N GLN A 52 7.80 6.14 0.23
CA GLN A 52 6.65 5.24 0.38
C GLN A 52 5.36 6.04 0.52
N SER A 53 4.35 5.68 -0.26
CA SER A 53 2.99 6.19 -0.11
C SER A 53 2.09 5.06 0.36
N LEU A 54 1.39 5.26 1.46
CA LEU A 54 0.44 4.31 2.01
C LEU A 54 -0.93 4.50 1.36
N GLN A 55 -1.69 3.42 1.24
CA GLN A 55 -2.93 3.42 0.49
C GLN A 55 -4.12 3.74 1.40
N THR A 56 -5.02 4.63 0.95
CA THR A 56 -6.40 4.70 1.45
C THR A 56 -7.23 3.72 0.64
N PRO A 57 -7.75 2.65 1.24
CA PRO A 57 -8.53 1.67 0.50
C PRO A 57 -9.85 2.26 0.00
N GLY A 58 -10.42 1.62 -1.00
CA GLY A 58 -11.79 1.89 -1.39
C GLY A 58 -12.78 1.54 -0.29
N SER A 59 -13.86 2.29 -0.20
CA SER A 59 -14.91 2.08 0.78
C SER A 59 -16.30 2.35 0.19
N ASN A 60 -17.31 1.74 0.81
CA ASN A 60 -18.71 1.95 0.46
C ASN A 60 -18.98 1.68 -1.04
N PRO A 61 -18.93 0.45 -1.53
CA PRO A 61 -19.33 0.12 -2.90
C PRO A 61 -20.84 0.41 -3.04
N TYR A 62 -21.17 1.40 -3.87
CA TYR A 62 -22.53 1.93 -4.00
C TYR A 62 -23.16 1.50 -5.32
N TYR A 63 -24.28 0.76 -5.29
CA TYR A 63 -24.92 0.12 -6.45
C TYR A 63 -23.95 -0.70 -7.32
N LEU A 64 -22.91 -1.24 -6.73
CA LEU A 64 -21.87 -1.95 -7.43
C LEU A 64 -22.18 -3.44 -7.54
N SER A 65 -22.15 -3.96 -8.77
CA SER A 65 -21.94 -5.38 -9.04
C SER A 65 -20.50 -5.62 -9.50
N LEU A 66 -19.94 -6.76 -9.11
CA LEU A 66 -18.64 -7.17 -9.60
C LEU A 66 -18.75 -7.56 -11.09
N THR A 67 -17.72 -7.29 -11.88
CA THR A 67 -17.66 -7.65 -13.31
C THR A 67 -16.52 -8.63 -13.53
N LEU A 68 -16.84 -9.81 -14.03
CA LEU A 68 -15.83 -10.82 -14.37
C LEU A 68 -15.20 -10.48 -15.73
N ALA A 69 -13.90 -10.15 -15.76
CA ALA A 69 -13.17 -9.83 -16.97
C ALA A 69 -12.54 -11.07 -17.62
N LYS A 70 -11.97 -10.91 -18.83
CA LYS A 70 -11.36 -12.02 -19.60
C LYS A 70 -10.14 -12.64 -18.92
N ASP A 71 -9.46 -11.91 -18.03
CA ASP A 71 -8.35 -12.38 -17.20
C ASP A 71 -8.81 -13.22 -15.98
N LYS A 72 -10.10 -13.50 -15.87
CA LYS A 72 -10.77 -14.26 -14.81
C LYS A 72 -10.75 -13.58 -13.43
N LYS A 73 -10.40 -12.30 -13.36
CA LYS A 73 -10.52 -11.48 -12.15
C LYS A 73 -11.86 -10.75 -12.15
N PHE A 74 -12.35 -10.50 -10.95
CA PHE A 74 -13.45 -9.58 -10.75
C PHE A 74 -12.92 -8.15 -10.66
N TYR A 75 -13.62 -7.23 -11.28
CA TYR A 75 -13.38 -5.79 -11.18
C TYR A 75 -14.61 -5.12 -10.59
N GLY A 76 -14.39 -4.09 -9.81
CA GLY A 76 -15.45 -3.30 -9.21
C GLY A 76 -14.99 -1.91 -8.88
N MET A 77 -15.93 -1.09 -8.42
CA MET A 77 -15.67 0.30 -8.04
C MET A 77 -16.12 0.54 -6.61
N THR A 78 -15.58 1.55 -5.94
CA THR A 78 -16.10 2.04 -4.66
C THR A 78 -16.49 3.50 -4.80
N PHE A 79 -17.54 3.90 -4.08
CA PHE A 79 -18.04 5.26 -4.10
C PHE A 79 -17.10 6.24 -3.41
N ASN A 80 -16.46 5.80 -2.31
CA ASN A 80 -15.51 6.56 -1.51
C ASN A 80 -14.15 5.85 -1.46
N GLY A 81 -13.18 6.51 -0.84
CA GLY A 81 -11.81 6.01 -0.70
C GLY A 81 -10.92 6.40 -1.87
N GLY A 82 -9.71 5.86 -1.89
CA GLY A 82 -8.67 6.28 -2.83
C GLY A 82 -8.03 7.62 -2.45
N ALA A 83 -7.06 8.05 -3.23
CA ALA A 83 -6.23 9.22 -2.95
C ALA A 83 -7.01 10.53 -2.74
N SER A 84 -8.11 10.72 -3.45
CA SER A 84 -8.94 11.93 -3.41
C SER A 84 -10.29 11.69 -2.72
N ASN A 85 -10.48 10.56 -2.07
CA ASN A 85 -11.77 10.11 -1.53
C ASN A 85 -12.91 10.15 -2.57
N ALA A 86 -12.56 10.02 -3.85
CA ALA A 86 -13.47 10.08 -4.99
C ALA A 86 -13.86 8.70 -5.54
N GLY A 87 -13.45 7.64 -4.83
CA GLY A 87 -13.64 6.25 -5.22
C GLY A 87 -12.43 5.64 -5.93
N ILE A 88 -12.48 4.32 -6.13
CA ILE A 88 -11.43 3.55 -6.82
C ILE A 88 -12.04 2.55 -7.81
N ILE A 89 -11.22 2.09 -8.76
CA ILE A 89 -11.42 0.80 -9.40
C ILE A 89 -10.52 -0.22 -8.70
N PHE A 90 -11.06 -1.37 -8.36
CA PHE A 90 -10.29 -2.48 -7.78
C PHE A 90 -10.43 -3.75 -8.63
N SER A 91 -9.45 -4.65 -8.47
CA SER A 91 -9.54 -6.02 -8.95
C SER A 91 -9.49 -7.01 -7.80
N TYR A 92 -10.17 -8.14 -7.96
CA TYR A 92 -10.10 -9.28 -7.03
C TYR A 92 -9.93 -10.57 -7.84
N ASP A 93 -8.87 -11.30 -7.56
CA ASP A 93 -8.59 -12.61 -8.16
C ASP A 93 -9.17 -13.71 -7.25
N PRO A 94 -10.21 -14.44 -7.67
CA PRO A 94 -10.86 -15.45 -6.84
C PRO A 94 -10.01 -16.71 -6.64
N ILE A 95 -8.96 -16.94 -7.46
CA ILE A 95 -8.09 -18.11 -7.37
C ILE A 95 -6.98 -17.86 -6.34
N THR A 96 -6.33 -16.68 -6.41
CA THR A 96 -5.22 -16.31 -5.53
C THR A 96 -5.66 -15.53 -4.30
N ALA A 97 -6.93 -15.12 -4.23
CA ALA A 97 -7.52 -14.21 -3.24
C ALA A 97 -6.81 -12.84 -3.16
N ILE A 98 -6.16 -12.40 -4.24
CA ILE A 98 -5.46 -11.12 -4.29
C ILE A 98 -6.45 -10.01 -4.64
N TYR A 99 -6.55 -9.01 -3.75
CA TYR A 99 -7.23 -7.74 -3.98
C TYR A 99 -6.20 -6.68 -4.34
N ALA A 100 -6.50 -5.83 -5.34
CA ALA A 100 -5.65 -4.71 -5.71
C ALA A 100 -6.49 -3.50 -6.12
N THR A 101 -6.10 -2.31 -5.64
CA THR A 101 -6.56 -1.04 -6.23
C THR A 101 -5.81 -0.84 -7.54
N VAL A 102 -6.55 -0.69 -8.64
CA VAL A 102 -5.97 -0.54 -9.98
C VAL A 102 -6.11 0.87 -10.53
N TYR A 103 -7.04 1.68 -9.98
CA TYR A 103 -7.18 3.10 -10.31
C TYR A 103 -7.78 3.89 -9.14
N ASN A 104 -7.34 5.14 -8.93
CA ASN A 104 -7.92 6.10 -8.00
C ASN A 104 -8.62 7.19 -8.79
N PHE A 105 -9.91 7.41 -8.53
CA PHE A 105 -10.64 8.52 -9.11
C PHE A 105 -10.23 9.86 -8.51
N ASP A 106 -10.37 10.92 -9.31
CA ASP A 106 -10.26 12.32 -8.92
C ASP A 106 -11.38 13.14 -9.57
N ILE A 107 -11.64 14.35 -9.10
CA ILE A 107 -12.76 15.16 -9.62
C ILE A 107 -12.62 15.44 -11.12
N THR A 108 -11.40 15.54 -11.64
CA THR A 108 -11.16 15.85 -13.06
C THR A 108 -11.50 14.68 -13.97
N ASN A 109 -11.19 13.45 -13.53
CA ASN A 109 -11.34 12.23 -14.32
C ASN A 109 -12.61 11.42 -13.96
N GLY A 110 -13.43 11.96 -13.06
CA GLY A 110 -14.63 11.35 -12.54
C GLY A 110 -14.54 11.08 -11.04
N ALA A 111 -15.69 11.16 -10.36
CA ALA A 111 -15.78 10.97 -8.92
C ALA A 111 -17.03 10.20 -8.56
N GLN A 112 -16.96 9.47 -7.44
CA GLN A 112 -18.07 8.78 -6.84
C GLN A 112 -18.81 7.90 -7.87
N PRO A 113 -18.14 6.90 -8.47
CA PRO A 113 -18.79 6.01 -9.43
C PRO A 113 -19.94 5.26 -8.76
N SER A 114 -21.09 5.27 -9.39
CA SER A 114 -22.27 4.50 -8.99
C SER A 114 -22.71 3.60 -10.14
N GLY A 115 -22.97 2.32 -9.86
CA GLY A 115 -23.20 1.31 -10.87
C GLY A 115 -22.01 0.37 -11.05
N SER A 116 -22.04 -0.44 -12.09
CA SER A 116 -21.05 -1.50 -12.34
C SER A 116 -20.23 -1.23 -13.60
N LEU A 117 -19.06 -1.81 -13.68
CA LEU A 117 -18.30 -1.87 -14.92
C LEU A 117 -18.98 -2.82 -15.91
N MET A 118 -18.90 -2.53 -17.19
CA MET A 118 -19.37 -3.39 -18.28
C MET A 118 -18.16 -3.91 -19.07
N LEU A 119 -18.04 -5.23 -19.22
CA LEU A 119 -17.05 -5.84 -20.09
C LEU A 119 -17.51 -5.75 -21.54
N ALA A 120 -16.84 -4.98 -22.37
CA ALA A 120 -17.16 -4.80 -23.77
C ALA A 120 -16.51 -5.88 -24.67
N ALA A 121 -16.97 -5.96 -25.91
CA ALA A 121 -16.47 -6.91 -26.90
C ALA A 121 -14.96 -6.76 -27.20
N ASP A 122 -14.42 -5.52 -27.08
CA ASP A 122 -13.00 -5.21 -27.26
C ASP A 122 -12.12 -5.70 -26.08
N GLY A 123 -12.73 -6.18 -25.00
CA GLY A 123 -12.06 -6.71 -23.83
C GLY A 123 -11.73 -5.68 -22.76
N LYS A 124 -12.06 -4.41 -22.95
CA LYS A 124 -11.96 -3.38 -21.94
C LYS A 124 -13.21 -3.32 -21.07
N LEU A 125 -13.05 -2.76 -19.90
CA LEU A 125 -14.12 -2.43 -18.98
C LEU A 125 -14.54 -0.98 -19.21
N TYR A 126 -15.82 -0.73 -19.38
CA TYR A 126 -16.39 0.61 -19.49
C TYR A 126 -17.25 0.90 -18.27
N GLY A 127 -17.20 2.13 -17.81
CA GLY A 127 -17.94 2.55 -16.63
C GLY A 127 -18.30 4.02 -16.67
N MET A 128 -19.09 4.42 -15.68
CA MET A 128 -19.51 5.80 -15.50
C MET A 128 -19.17 6.25 -14.06
N ALA A 129 -18.84 7.53 -13.90
CA ALA A 129 -18.78 8.16 -12.60
C ALA A 129 -19.86 9.24 -12.52
N SER A 130 -20.61 9.27 -11.42
CA SER A 130 -21.79 10.14 -11.30
C SER A 130 -21.45 11.62 -11.15
N PHE A 131 -20.24 11.92 -10.65
CA PHE A 131 -19.73 13.26 -10.45
C PHE A 131 -18.37 13.43 -11.11
N GLY A 132 -17.82 14.62 -11.03
CA GLY A 132 -16.54 14.98 -11.65
C GLY A 132 -16.68 15.32 -13.12
N GLY A 133 -15.52 15.42 -13.81
CA GLY A 133 -15.45 15.95 -15.17
C GLY A 133 -15.57 17.47 -15.22
N TYR A 134 -15.61 18.04 -16.45
CA TYR A 134 -15.57 19.49 -16.66
C TYR A 134 -16.73 20.24 -16.00
N ALA A 135 -17.94 19.69 -16.07
CA ALA A 135 -19.16 20.31 -15.51
C ALA A 135 -19.57 19.73 -14.15
N ASN A 136 -18.78 18.85 -13.57
CA ASN A 136 -19.14 18.05 -12.38
C ASN A 136 -20.47 17.29 -12.54
N ALA A 137 -20.79 16.91 -13.77
CA ALA A 137 -22.04 16.23 -14.14
C ALA A 137 -21.83 14.72 -14.42
N GLY A 138 -20.60 14.25 -14.23
CA GLY A 138 -20.21 12.86 -14.45
C GLY A 138 -19.43 12.63 -15.73
N VAL A 139 -18.88 11.42 -15.87
CA VAL A 139 -18.05 11.03 -16.99
C VAL A 139 -18.36 9.60 -17.47
N ILE A 140 -18.02 9.30 -18.74
CA ILE A 140 -17.83 7.93 -19.24
C ILE A 140 -16.33 7.67 -19.33
N PHE A 141 -15.88 6.49 -18.92
CA PHE A 141 -14.48 6.07 -18.97
C PHE A 141 -14.34 4.62 -19.45
N SER A 142 -13.10 4.27 -19.86
CA SER A 142 -12.69 2.88 -20.06
C SER A 142 -11.47 2.54 -19.22
N PHE A 143 -11.37 1.29 -18.82
CA PHE A 143 -10.24 0.69 -18.15
C PHE A 143 -9.82 -0.59 -18.87
N ASP A 144 -8.55 -0.72 -19.20
CA ASP A 144 -8.00 -1.91 -19.86
C ASP A 144 -7.35 -2.83 -18.81
N PRO A 145 -7.94 -4.02 -18.51
CA PRO A 145 -7.37 -4.95 -17.55
C PRO A 145 -5.95 -5.45 -17.91
N ALA A 146 -5.62 -5.50 -19.20
CA ALA A 146 -4.34 -6.04 -19.67
C ALA A 146 -3.18 -5.07 -19.48
N THR A 147 -3.44 -3.76 -19.61
CA THR A 147 -2.41 -2.70 -19.52
C THR A 147 -2.55 -1.82 -18.30
N ALA A 148 -3.62 -1.98 -17.52
CA ALA A 148 -4.05 -1.10 -16.43
C ALA A 148 -4.24 0.37 -16.86
N ALA A 149 -4.53 0.62 -18.14
CA ALA A 149 -4.72 1.96 -18.65
C ALA A 149 -6.17 2.43 -18.42
N PHE A 150 -6.31 3.58 -17.76
CA PHE A 150 -7.57 4.30 -17.62
C PHE A 150 -7.66 5.42 -18.66
N ASN A 151 -8.83 5.59 -19.30
CA ASN A 151 -9.09 6.67 -20.24
C ASN A 151 -10.46 7.28 -19.96
N LYS A 152 -10.50 8.58 -19.66
CA LYS A 152 -11.75 9.35 -19.69
C LYS A 152 -12.16 9.55 -21.14
N LEU A 153 -13.39 9.17 -21.50
CA LEU A 153 -13.89 9.16 -22.85
C LEU A 153 -14.87 10.30 -23.12
N PHE A 154 -15.66 10.71 -22.13
CA PHE A 154 -16.70 11.70 -22.28
C PHE A 154 -16.98 12.43 -20.95
N ASP A 155 -17.23 13.75 -21.01
CA ASP A 155 -17.72 14.58 -19.91
C ASP A 155 -19.19 14.96 -20.14
N PHE A 156 -20.07 14.65 -19.21
CA PHE A 156 -21.46 15.13 -19.23
C PHE A 156 -21.56 16.62 -18.90
N ASP A 157 -22.59 17.32 -19.47
CA ASP A 157 -22.74 18.77 -19.37
C ASP A 157 -24.16 19.24 -18.96
N ASN A 158 -24.97 18.47 -18.34
CA ASN A 158 -26.36 18.67 -17.99
C ASN A 158 -27.34 18.73 -19.18
N THR A 159 -26.93 19.21 -20.36
CA THR A 159 -27.83 19.27 -21.55
C THR A 159 -28.01 17.89 -22.16
N GLN A 160 -26.95 17.07 -22.11
CA GLN A 160 -26.95 15.68 -22.60
C GLN A 160 -27.36 14.68 -21.52
N GLY A 161 -27.41 15.14 -20.27
CA GLY A 161 -27.68 14.40 -19.07
C GLY A 161 -26.65 14.66 -17.98
N ALA A 162 -26.95 14.33 -16.75
CA ALA A 162 -26.05 14.49 -15.61
C ALA A 162 -26.26 13.36 -14.59
N ASN A 163 -25.25 13.15 -13.77
CA ASN A 163 -25.24 12.10 -12.76
C ASN A 163 -25.61 10.74 -13.38
N PRO A 164 -24.79 10.22 -14.31
CA PRO A 164 -25.05 8.92 -14.90
C PRO A 164 -25.15 7.88 -13.81
N SER A 165 -26.18 7.05 -13.88
CA SER A 165 -26.51 6.00 -12.91
C SER A 165 -26.62 4.66 -13.60
N GLY A 166 -26.41 3.58 -12.86
CA GLY A 166 -26.37 2.25 -13.40
C GLY A 166 -25.12 1.97 -14.24
N SER A 167 -25.20 1.00 -15.13
CA SER A 167 -24.11 0.54 -15.99
C SER A 167 -24.41 0.77 -17.45
N LEU A 168 -23.39 0.85 -18.28
CA LEU A 168 -23.54 0.83 -19.74
C LEU A 168 -23.97 -0.56 -20.21
N LEU A 169 -24.75 -0.62 -21.26
CA LEU A 169 -25.14 -1.82 -22.00
C LEU A 169 -24.58 -1.75 -23.42
N GLN A 170 -23.76 -2.71 -23.84
CA GLN A 170 -23.33 -2.82 -25.23
C GLN A 170 -24.29 -3.72 -26.01
N THR A 171 -24.92 -3.20 -27.05
CA THR A 171 -25.79 -3.94 -27.96
C THR A 171 -24.97 -4.63 -29.04
N SER A 172 -25.64 -5.54 -29.77
CA SER A 172 -25.03 -6.39 -30.83
C SER A 172 -24.37 -5.60 -31.97
N ASN A 173 -24.78 -4.34 -32.19
CA ASN A 173 -24.19 -3.45 -33.19
C ASN A 173 -22.93 -2.70 -32.69
N GLY A 174 -22.50 -2.97 -31.45
CA GLY A 174 -21.31 -2.38 -30.83
C GLY A 174 -21.55 -1.04 -30.13
N MET A 175 -22.71 -0.41 -30.30
CA MET A 175 -23.08 0.82 -29.58
C MET A 175 -23.32 0.54 -28.10
N MET A 176 -23.00 1.49 -27.25
CA MET A 176 -23.26 1.44 -25.80
C MET A 176 -24.45 2.35 -25.47
N TYR A 177 -25.35 1.86 -24.64
CA TYR A 177 -26.50 2.63 -24.17
C TYR A 177 -26.41 2.78 -22.64
N GLY A 178 -26.87 3.94 -22.15
CA GLY A 178 -26.91 4.24 -20.73
C GLY A 178 -27.94 5.30 -20.41
N MET A 179 -28.07 5.57 -19.12
CA MET A 179 -29.03 6.53 -18.59
C MET A 179 -28.35 7.52 -17.63
N THR A 180 -28.94 8.71 -17.55
CA THR A 180 -28.57 9.69 -16.49
C THR A 180 -29.77 9.94 -15.59
N SER A 181 -29.55 10.10 -14.29
CA SER A 181 -30.64 10.32 -13.32
C SER A 181 -31.09 11.78 -13.25
N SER A 182 -30.33 12.68 -13.86
CA SER A 182 -30.67 14.10 -13.94
C SER A 182 -30.16 14.70 -15.25
N GLY A 183 -30.35 16.00 -15.43
CA GLY A 183 -30.06 16.69 -16.69
C GLY A 183 -31.11 16.43 -17.78
N GLY A 184 -30.80 16.80 -19.02
CA GLY A 184 -31.75 16.87 -20.11
C GLY A 184 -32.66 18.10 -20.03
N ILE A 185 -33.64 18.20 -20.94
CA ILE A 185 -34.55 19.37 -21.06
C ILE A 185 -35.36 19.59 -19.76
N TYR A 186 -35.80 18.50 -19.13
CA TYR A 186 -36.63 18.53 -17.93
C TYR A 186 -35.88 18.35 -16.64
N SER A 187 -34.54 18.17 -16.70
CA SER A 187 -33.67 17.89 -15.56
C SER A 187 -34.03 16.60 -14.78
N LEU A 188 -34.70 15.64 -15.44
CA LEU A 188 -35.22 14.41 -14.85
C LEU A 188 -34.52 13.15 -15.39
N GLY A 189 -33.44 13.34 -16.16
CA GLY A 189 -32.65 12.29 -16.75
C GLY A 189 -32.81 12.11 -18.24
N THR A 190 -31.93 11.33 -18.82
CA THR A 190 -31.88 11.06 -20.27
C THR A 190 -31.56 9.61 -20.56
N ILE A 191 -31.93 9.14 -21.73
CA ILE A 191 -31.34 7.94 -22.35
C ILE A 191 -30.36 8.41 -23.41
N PHE A 192 -29.17 7.83 -23.45
CA PHE A 192 -28.15 8.15 -24.44
C PHE A 192 -27.54 6.90 -25.07
N SER A 193 -26.98 7.07 -26.28
CA SER A 193 -26.06 6.12 -26.88
C SER A 193 -24.67 6.69 -26.95
N PHE A 194 -23.64 5.83 -26.82
CA PHE A 194 -22.23 6.17 -26.90
C PHE A 194 -21.55 5.21 -27.90
N ASP A 195 -20.86 5.78 -28.87
CA ASP A 195 -19.99 5.01 -29.77
C ASP A 195 -18.57 4.94 -29.18
N PRO A 196 -18.09 3.78 -28.74
CA PRO A 196 -16.77 3.64 -28.15
C PRO A 196 -15.61 3.85 -29.15
N ILE A 197 -15.88 3.78 -30.46
CA ILE A 197 -14.87 3.95 -31.51
C ILE A 197 -14.66 5.44 -31.80
N SER A 198 -15.74 6.17 -32.10
CA SER A 198 -15.68 7.61 -32.35
C SER A 198 -15.69 8.47 -31.09
N GLN A 199 -15.96 7.86 -29.92
CA GLN A 199 -16.11 8.51 -28.63
C GLN A 199 -17.17 9.62 -28.63
N THR A 200 -18.25 9.40 -29.37
CA THR A 200 -19.34 10.37 -29.50
C THR A 200 -20.58 9.89 -28.74
N LEU A 201 -21.17 10.79 -27.97
CA LEU A 201 -22.44 10.57 -27.28
C LEU A 201 -23.58 11.23 -28.04
N LEU A 202 -24.68 10.52 -28.18
CA LEU A 202 -25.93 11.02 -28.72
C LEU A 202 -27.04 10.85 -27.70
N LYS A 203 -27.64 11.94 -27.27
CA LYS A 203 -28.85 11.90 -26.44
C LYS A 203 -30.02 11.34 -27.28
N GLN A 204 -30.64 10.29 -26.81
CA GLN A 204 -31.71 9.55 -27.51
C GLN A 204 -33.09 10.00 -27.04
N ALA A 205 -33.26 10.23 -25.73
CA ALA A 205 -34.53 10.69 -25.18
C ALA A 205 -34.28 11.55 -23.93
N ASP A 206 -35.12 12.58 -23.74
CA ASP A 206 -35.26 13.28 -22.48
C ASP A 206 -36.44 12.65 -21.70
N LEU A 207 -36.22 12.36 -20.44
CA LEU A 207 -37.22 11.79 -19.53
C LEU A 207 -38.04 12.91 -18.88
N ASP A 208 -39.33 12.71 -18.69
CA ASP A 208 -40.26 13.64 -18.07
C ASP A 208 -41.07 12.99 -16.94
N ILE A 209 -41.81 13.80 -16.19
CA ILE A 209 -42.58 13.32 -15.04
C ILE A 209 -43.77 12.44 -15.41
N VAL A 210 -44.24 12.52 -16.66
CA VAL A 210 -45.39 11.75 -17.16
C VAL A 210 -45.00 10.37 -17.65
N ASP A 211 -43.89 10.30 -18.39
CA ASP A 211 -43.44 9.07 -19.05
C ASP A 211 -42.35 8.34 -18.26
N GLY A 212 -41.82 8.96 -17.19
CA GLY A 212 -40.86 8.39 -16.26
C GLY A 212 -39.66 9.31 -16.01
N ALA A 213 -39.18 9.34 -14.78
CA ALA A 213 -38.13 10.24 -14.33
C ALA A 213 -37.15 9.52 -13.39
N VAL A 214 -35.91 10.03 -13.35
CA VAL A 214 -34.87 9.56 -12.44
C VAL A 214 -34.61 8.04 -12.58
N PRO A 215 -34.11 7.56 -13.73
CA PRO A 215 -33.73 6.16 -13.89
C PRO A 215 -32.48 5.87 -13.03
N LEU A 216 -32.49 4.77 -12.28
CA LEU A 216 -31.42 4.41 -11.36
C LEU A 216 -30.73 3.08 -11.70
N GLY A 217 -31.45 2.15 -12.33
CA GLY A 217 -30.97 0.84 -12.78
C GLY A 217 -30.31 0.87 -14.16
N ASN A 218 -30.13 -0.31 -14.74
CA ASN A 218 -29.55 -0.50 -16.07
C ASN A 218 -30.63 -0.71 -17.13
N LEU A 219 -30.29 -0.49 -18.40
CA LEU A 219 -31.04 -1.00 -19.52
C LEU A 219 -30.74 -2.49 -19.71
N VAL A 220 -31.73 -3.26 -20.19
CA VAL A 220 -31.58 -4.65 -20.58
C VAL A 220 -32.14 -4.85 -22.01
N GLU A 221 -31.37 -5.51 -22.86
CA GLU A 221 -31.82 -5.87 -24.21
C GLU A 221 -32.60 -7.19 -24.16
N ALA A 222 -33.88 -7.17 -24.58
CA ALA A 222 -34.68 -8.38 -24.72
C ALA A 222 -34.51 -8.97 -26.11
N PRO A 223 -34.95 -10.22 -26.34
CA PRO A 223 -34.85 -10.91 -27.66
C PRO A 223 -35.52 -10.21 -28.83
N ASP A 224 -36.45 -9.27 -28.60
CA ASP A 224 -37.09 -8.44 -29.62
C ASP A 224 -36.22 -7.23 -30.05
N GLY A 225 -35.05 -7.05 -29.46
CA GLY A 225 -34.14 -5.95 -29.75
C GLY A 225 -34.52 -4.62 -29.12
N ILE A 226 -35.52 -4.61 -28.23
CA ILE A 226 -35.92 -3.42 -27.45
C ILE A 226 -35.12 -3.38 -26.16
N LEU A 227 -34.71 -2.19 -25.77
CA LEU A 227 -34.05 -1.93 -24.49
C LEU A 227 -35.12 -1.60 -23.46
N TYR A 228 -35.21 -2.41 -22.41
CA TYR A 228 -36.15 -2.21 -21.31
C TYR A 228 -35.47 -1.63 -20.10
N GLY A 229 -36.15 -0.72 -19.43
CA GLY A 229 -35.63 -0.08 -18.20
C GLY A 229 -36.76 0.36 -17.28
N MET A 230 -36.36 0.89 -16.13
CA MET A 230 -37.26 1.45 -15.15
C MET A 230 -36.84 2.87 -14.77
N CYS A 231 -37.82 3.69 -14.45
CA CYS A 231 -37.61 4.98 -13.79
C CYS A 231 -38.12 4.89 -12.36
N ALA A 232 -37.40 5.43 -11.41
CA ALA A 232 -37.78 5.41 -9.98
C ALA A 232 -38.97 6.33 -9.70
N ASN A 233 -39.11 7.39 -10.46
CA ASN A 233 -40.14 8.40 -10.30
C ASN A 233 -40.95 8.55 -11.61
N GLY A 234 -41.95 9.39 -11.55
CA GLY A 234 -42.83 9.68 -12.69
C GLY A 234 -43.95 8.68 -12.83
N GLY A 235 -44.64 8.76 -13.94
CA GLY A 235 -45.90 8.04 -14.20
C GLY A 235 -47.11 8.65 -13.52
N GLY A 236 -48.28 8.01 -13.73
CA GLY A 236 -49.56 8.52 -13.24
C GLY A 236 -49.66 8.70 -11.74
N SER A 237 -48.99 7.85 -10.97
CA SER A 237 -48.97 7.85 -9.48
C SER A 237 -47.64 8.41 -8.91
N GLN A 238 -46.74 8.91 -9.76
CA GLN A 238 -45.38 9.31 -9.39
C GLN A 238 -44.58 8.20 -8.68
N ALA A 239 -44.91 6.96 -8.93
CA ALA A 239 -44.40 5.76 -8.27
C ALA A 239 -43.31 5.04 -9.10
N GLY A 240 -43.03 5.57 -10.29
CA GLY A 240 -42.09 5.01 -11.26
C GLY A 240 -42.80 4.28 -12.39
N VAL A 241 -42.04 3.90 -13.40
CA VAL A 241 -42.55 3.25 -14.61
C VAL A 241 -41.65 2.14 -15.10
N ILE A 242 -42.20 1.20 -15.88
CA ILE A 242 -41.44 0.35 -16.81
C ILE A 242 -41.59 0.98 -18.21
N PHE A 243 -40.47 1.07 -18.93
CA PHE A 243 -40.45 1.61 -20.29
C PHE A 243 -39.68 0.68 -21.25
N GLY A 244 -39.92 0.85 -22.53
CA GLY A 244 -39.16 0.26 -23.64
C GLY A 244 -38.56 1.36 -24.51
N PHE A 245 -37.33 1.18 -24.94
CA PHE A 245 -36.65 2.06 -25.89
C PHE A 245 -36.17 1.23 -27.09
N ASN A 246 -36.63 1.60 -28.29
CA ASN A 246 -36.23 0.93 -29.53
C ASN A 246 -35.00 1.64 -30.15
N PRO A 247 -33.80 1.02 -30.09
CA PRO A 247 -32.58 1.62 -30.60
C PRO A 247 -32.54 1.77 -32.14
N ALA A 248 -33.37 1.00 -32.87
CA ALA A 248 -33.40 1.05 -34.33
C ALA A 248 -34.05 2.31 -34.89
N ASN A 249 -35.00 2.90 -34.17
CA ASN A 249 -35.73 4.11 -34.59
C ASN A 249 -35.82 5.21 -33.54
N ALA A 250 -35.09 5.05 -32.43
CA ALA A 250 -35.02 5.97 -31.29
C ALA A 250 -36.42 6.31 -30.68
N THR A 251 -37.32 5.30 -30.62
CA THR A 251 -38.66 5.49 -30.01
C THR A 251 -38.69 5.04 -28.57
N PHE A 252 -39.14 5.91 -27.68
CA PHE A 252 -39.41 5.64 -26.27
C PHE A 252 -40.91 5.33 -26.09
N ALA A 253 -41.21 4.35 -25.26
CA ALA A 253 -42.58 3.97 -24.93
C ALA A 253 -42.69 3.64 -23.43
N LYS A 254 -43.54 4.37 -22.70
CA LYS A 254 -43.98 3.95 -21.39
C LYS A 254 -44.88 2.74 -21.49
N LEU A 255 -44.59 1.69 -20.73
CA LEU A 255 -45.29 0.39 -20.80
C LEU A 255 -46.20 0.16 -19.59
N MET A 256 -45.78 0.61 -18.40
CA MET A 256 -46.52 0.42 -17.17
C MET A 256 -46.21 1.52 -16.16
N ASP A 257 -47.21 1.99 -15.44
CA ASP A 257 -47.10 2.84 -14.26
C ASP A 257 -47.12 1.97 -13.01
N PHE A 258 -46.16 2.17 -12.10
CA PHE A 258 -46.21 1.56 -10.77
C PHE A 258 -47.25 2.29 -9.90
N GLU A 259 -47.80 1.56 -8.93
CA GLU A 259 -48.68 2.07 -7.89
C GLU A 259 -48.22 1.56 -6.53
N TYR A 260 -48.59 2.23 -5.44
CA TYR A 260 -48.18 1.83 -4.11
C TYR A 260 -48.49 0.36 -3.75
N ALA A 261 -49.57 -0.18 -4.28
CA ALA A 261 -49.97 -1.59 -4.05
C ALA A 261 -49.14 -2.60 -4.87
N THR A 262 -48.62 -2.21 -6.02
CA THR A 262 -47.79 -3.05 -6.89
C THR A 262 -46.31 -2.88 -6.61
N GLY A 263 -45.95 -1.86 -5.85
CA GLY A 263 -44.58 -1.45 -5.54
C GLY A 263 -44.26 -0.07 -6.13
N TYR A 264 -43.33 0.68 -5.57
CA TYR A 264 -42.90 1.95 -6.12
C TYR A 264 -41.39 2.19 -5.84
N TYR A 265 -40.83 3.18 -6.53
CA TYR A 265 -39.40 3.48 -6.56
C TYR A 265 -38.56 2.27 -6.94
N PRO A 266 -38.69 1.68 -8.17
CA PRO A 266 -37.76 0.67 -8.64
C PRO A 266 -36.34 1.27 -8.76
N HIS A 267 -35.38 0.66 -8.12
CA HIS A 267 -33.97 1.11 -8.10
C HIS A 267 -33.06 0.22 -8.94
N GLY A 268 -33.27 -1.10 -8.88
CA GLY A 268 -32.49 -2.08 -9.61
C GLY A 268 -32.86 -2.14 -11.10
N SER A 269 -32.28 -3.09 -11.80
CA SER A 269 -32.50 -3.32 -13.22
C SER A 269 -33.51 -4.44 -13.45
N LEU A 270 -34.09 -4.52 -14.64
CA LEU A 270 -34.85 -5.67 -15.09
C LEU A 270 -33.90 -6.81 -15.47
N LEU A 271 -34.35 -8.03 -15.26
CA LEU A 271 -33.71 -9.27 -15.72
C LEU A 271 -34.60 -9.94 -16.77
N VAL A 272 -34.04 -10.29 -17.93
CA VAL A 272 -34.75 -11.13 -18.92
C VAL A 272 -34.64 -12.59 -18.47
N GLY A 273 -35.75 -13.16 -18.02
CA GLY A 273 -35.83 -14.55 -17.57
C GLY A 273 -35.72 -15.56 -18.69
N GLN A 274 -35.39 -16.81 -18.37
CA GLN A 274 -35.33 -17.91 -19.32
C GLN A 274 -36.69 -18.22 -19.96
N ASP A 275 -37.81 -17.84 -19.31
CA ASP A 275 -39.17 -17.92 -19.83
C ASP A 275 -39.54 -16.76 -20.77
N GLY A 276 -38.60 -15.79 -20.91
CA GLY A 276 -38.75 -14.61 -21.71
C GLY A 276 -39.55 -13.47 -21.05
N ASN A 277 -39.91 -13.56 -19.76
CA ASN A 277 -40.50 -12.46 -19.03
C ASN A 277 -39.38 -11.56 -18.45
N LEU A 278 -39.74 -10.29 -18.20
CA LEU A 278 -38.87 -9.37 -17.42
C LEU A 278 -39.19 -9.55 -15.95
N TYR A 279 -38.14 -9.68 -15.12
CA TYR A 279 -38.23 -9.74 -13.67
C TYR A 279 -37.60 -8.52 -13.04
N GLY A 280 -38.19 -7.97 -11.98
CA GLY A 280 -37.65 -6.81 -11.29
C GLY A 280 -38.16 -6.69 -9.85
N MET A 281 -37.60 -5.69 -9.15
CA MET A 281 -37.97 -5.39 -7.78
C MET A 281 -38.25 -3.91 -7.62
N THR A 282 -39.13 -3.58 -6.66
CA THR A 282 -39.35 -2.20 -6.24
C THR A 282 -38.80 -1.99 -4.85
N TYR A 283 -38.19 -0.82 -4.60
CA TYR A 283 -37.63 -0.47 -3.30
C TYR A 283 -38.66 -0.36 -2.18
N LYS A 284 -39.83 0.20 -2.52
CA LYS A 284 -40.93 0.41 -1.59
C LYS A 284 -42.29 -0.08 -2.15
N GLY A 285 -43.33 -0.01 -1.34
CA GLY A 285 -44.67 -0.44 -1.67
C GLY A 285 -44.93 -1.89 -1.34
N GLY A 286 -46.02 -2.41 -1.97
CA GLY A 286 -46.56 -3.69 -1.60
C GLY A 286 -47.32 -3.70 -0.27
N ALA A 287 -47.66 -4.87 0.22
CA ALA A 287 -48.49 -5.01 1.44
C ALA A 287 -47.81 -4.47 2.71
N ASN A 288 -46.48 -4.50 2.79
CA ASN A 288 -45.71 -4.11 3.96
C ASN A 288 -44.89 -2.81 3.77
N ASN A 289 -45.00 -2.19 2.62
CA ASN A 289 -44.28 -0.99 2.23
C ASN A 289 -42.72 -1.11 2.28
N VAL A 290 -42.18 -2.30 2.08
CA VAL A 290 -40.73 -2.61 2.04
C VAL A 290 -40.34 -3.27 0.70
N GLY A 291 -41.11 -3.03 -0.34
CA GLY A 291 -40.83 -3.46 -1.70
C GLY A 291 -41.53 -4.73 -2.16
N THR A 292 -41.45 -4.98 -3.45
CA THR A 292 -42.08 -6.13 -4.10
C THR A 292 -41.13 -6.77 -5.12
N LEU A 293 -41.33 -8.06 -5.36
CA LEU A 293 -40.79 -8.79 -6.50
C LEU A 293 -41.90 -8.96 -7.53
N PHE A 294 -41.63 -8.73 -8.82
CA PHE A 294 -42.60 -8.79 -9.88
C PHE A 294 -42.04 -9.42 -11.18
N SER A 295 -42.94 -9.84 -12.06
CA SER A 295 -42.63 -10.15 -13.45
C SER A 295 -43.50 -9.29 -14.40
N TYR A 296 -42.95 -9.01 -15.59
CA TYR A 296 -43.63 -8.29 -16.66
C TYR A 296 -43.45 -9.02 -18.00
N ASP A 297 -44.56 -9.52 -18.55
CA ASP A 297 -44.58 -10.07 -19.90
C ASP A 297 -44.72 -8.90 -20.90
N TYR A 298 -43.59 -8.45 -21.45
CA TYR A 298 -43.54 -7.33 -22.38
C TYR A 298 -44.20 -7.58 -23.72
N ARG A 299 -44.40 -8.87 -24.07
CA ARG A 299 -45.08 -9.28 -25.34
C ARG A 299 -46.59 -9.07 -25.27
N HIS A 300 -47.19 -9.20 -24.10
CA HIS A 300 -48.62 -9.08 -23.88
C HIS A 300 -49.01 -7.90 -22.95
N GLY A 301 -48.02 -7.13 -22.42
CA GLY A 301 -48.28 -6.03 -21.52
C GLY A 301 -48.83 -6.46 -20.15
N HIS A 302 -48.46 -7.65 -19.64
CA HIS A 302 -49.03 -8.19 -18.40
C HIS A 302 -48.05 -8.13 -17.24
N PHE A 303 -48.41 -7.38 -16.20
CA PHE A 303 -47.69 -7.27 -14.94
C PHE A 303 -48.21 -8.28 -13.92
N THR A 304 -47.33 -8.97 -13.20
CA THR A 304 -47.65 -9.88 -12.11
C THR A 304 -46.78 -9.60 -10.90
N LYS A 305 -47.40 -9.23 -9.77
CA LYS A 305 -46.70 -9.15 -8.47
C LYS A 305 -46.49 -10.58 -7.96
N LEU A 306 -45.22 -10.96 -7.73
CA LEU A 306 -44.82 -12.32 -7.33
C LEU A 306 -44.68 -12.47 -5.84
N ASN A 307 -44.12 -11.44 -5.17
CA ASN A 307 -43.91 -11.46 -3.71
C ASN A 307 -43.97 -10.05 -3.11
N ASP A 308 -44.54 -9.90 -1.94
CA ASP A 308 -44.37 -8.74 -1.05
C ASP A 308 -43.27 -9.04 -0.04
N PHE A 309 -42.22 -8.20 0.04
CA PHE A 309 -41.21 -8.31 1.09
C PHE A 309 -41.84 -7.96 2.45
N ASP A 310 -41.26 -8.44 3.58
CA ASP A 310 -41.88 -8.33 4.90
C ASP A 310 -40.89 -7.92 6.05
N ALA A 311 -39.79 -7.32 5.76
CA ALA A 311 -38.73 -6.91 6.66
C ALA A 311 -38.04 -8.06 7.45
N ILE A 312 -38.76 -9.13 7.86
CA ILE A 312 -38.17 -10.30 8.54
C ILE A 312 -37.40 -11.18 7.55
N ASN A 313 -37.99 -11.33 6.37
CA ASN A 313 -37.39 -12.14 5.28
C ASN A 313 -36.65 -11.28 4.25
N GLY A 314 -36.50 -9.98 4.48
CA GLY A 314 -35.83 -9.00 3.62
C GLY A 314 -36.74 -7.84 3.29
N GLY A 315 -36.18 -6.66 3.08
CA GLY A 315 -36.88 -5.46 2.68
C GLY A 315 -35.99 -4.51 1.91
N ASP A 316 -36.61 -3.55 1.24
CA ASP A 316 -35.93 -2.47 0.56
C ASP A 316 -34.86 -2.95 -0.44
N PRO A 317 -35.20 -3.80 -1.45
CA PRO A 317 -34.25 -4.27 -2.42
C PRO A 317 -33.79 -3.14 -3.34
N LEU A 318 -32.48 -3.02 -3.53
CA LEU A 318 -31.86 -1.96 -4.34
C LEU A 318 -31.10 -2.52 -5.55
N GLY A 319 -30.61 -3.75 -5.47
CA GLY A 319 -29.84 -4.41 -6.52
C GLY A 319 -30.72 -5.12 -7.56
N ASP A 320 -30.07 -5.88 -8.45
CA ASP A 320 -30.72 -6.64 -9.50
C ASP A 320 -30.90 -8.12 -9.10
N LEU A 321 -31.69 -8.84 -9.86
CA LEU A 321 -31.84 -10.27 -9.78
C LEU A 321 -30.80 -11.00 -10.65
N VAL A 322 -30.39 -12.20 -10.24
CA VAL A 322 -29.63 -13.14 -11.05
C VAL A 322 -30.42 -14.45 -11.17
N GLN A 323 -30.52 -15.03 -12.38
CA GLN A 323 -31.15 -16.33 -12.60
C GLN A 323 -30.08 -17.43 -12.67
N THR A 324 -30.27 -18.49 -11.91
CA THR A 324 -29.44 -19.68 -11.96
C THR A 324 -29.73 -20.50 -13.23
N PRO A 325 -28.83 -21.43 -13.60
CA PRO A 325 -29.13 -22.39 -14.68
C PRO A 325 -30.35 -23.30 -14.40
N SER A 326 -30.72 -23.51 -13.12
CA SER A 326 -31.94 -24.21 -12.71
C SER A 326 -33.22 -23.39 -12.88
N GLY A 327 -33.12 -22.09 -13.16
CA GLY A 327 -34.24 -21.18 -13.34
C GLY A 327 -34.65 -20.41 -12.08
N GLU A 328 -34.06 -20.68 -10.90
CA GLU A 328 -34.32 -19.93 -9.68
C GLU A 328 -33.73 -18.51 -9.75
N LEU A 329 -34.41 -17.55 -9.17
CA LEU A 329 -33.98 -16.15 -9.07
C LEU A 329 -33.37 -15.89 -7.68
N PHE A 330 -32.13 -15.42 -7.66
CA PHE A 330 -31.51 -14.92 -6.46
C PHE A 330 -31.42 -13.41 -6.49
N GLY A 331 -31.63 -12.79 -5.34
CA GLY A 331 -31.48 -11.36 -5.13
C GLY A 331 -31.06 -11.04 -3.72
N MET A 332 -30.81 -9.76 -3.49
CA MET A 332 -30.46 -9.23 -2.18
C MET A 332 -31.37 -8.09 -1.79
N THR A 333 -31.61 -7.92 -0.50
CA THR A 333 -32.30 -6.76 0.05
C THR A 333 -31.35 -5.95 0.90
N SER A 334 -31.48 -4.62 0.90
CA SER A 334 -30.61 -3.76 1.69
C SER A 334 -30.93 -3.74 3.17
N ASP A 335 -32.20 -3.96 3.48
CA ASP A 335 -32.71 -3.96 4.84
C ASP A 335 -33.44 -5.26 5.17
N GLY A 336 -33.90 -5.37 6.41
CA GLY A 336 -34.55 -6.57 6.91
C GLY A 336 -33.58 -7.67 7.33
N GLY A 337 -34.14 -8.85 7.59
CA GLY A 337 -33.39 -9.91 8.24
C GLY A 337 -33.27 -9.73 9.75
N SER A 338 -32.54 -10.61 10.42
CA SER A 338 -32.43 -10.65 11.90
C SER A 338 -31.70 -9.44 12.51
N SER A 339 -30.88 -8.73 11.76
CA SER A 339 -30.08 -7.57 12.21
C SER A 339 -30.34 -6.31 11.38
N ASN A 340 -31.37 -6.31 10.58
CA ASN A 340 -31.68 -5.25 9.62
C ASN A 340 -30.50 -4.89 8.69
N GLY A 341 -29.61 -5.83 8.43
CA GLY A 341 -28.45 -5.67 7.54
C GLY A 341 -28.72 -6.16 6.12
N GLY A 342 -29.95 -6.58 5.82
CA GLY A 342 -30.34 -7.18 4.54
C GLY A 342 -30.19 -8.70 4.52
N VAL A 343 -30.66 -9.28 3.41
CA VAL A 343 -30.64 -10.74 3.22
C VAL A 343 -30.22 -11.11 1.79
N ILE A 344 -29.76 -12.36 1.60
CA ILE A 344 -29.83 -13.06 0.29
C ILE A 344 -31.11 -13.89 0.28
N PHE A 345 -31.90 -13.79 -0.78
CA PHE A 345 -33.11 -14.58 -0.97
C PHE A 345 -33.08 -15.36 -2.27
N CYS A 346 -33.95 -16.36 -2.36
CA CYS A 346 -34.19 -17.14 -3.55
C CYS A 346 -35.72 -17.17 -3.84
N PHE A 347 -36.07 -17.04 -5.10
CA PHE A 347 -37.45 -17.20 -5.58
C PHE A 347 -37.47 -18.19 -6.76
N ASP A 348 -38.36 -19.16 -6.68
CA ASP A 348 -38.58 -20.12 -7.76
C ASP A 348 -39.82 -19.67 -8.60
N PRO A 349 -39.63 -19.20 -9.85
CA PRO A 349 -40.73 -18.71 -10.67
C PRO A 349 -41.75 -19.77 -11.02
N ILE A 350 -41.36 -21.05 -11.03
CA ILE A 350 -42.25 -22.17 -11.43
C ILE A 350 -43.18 -22.52 -10.28
N SER A 351 -42.67 -22.63 -9.07
CA SER A 351 -43.46 -22.98 -7.90
C SER A 351 -44.05 -21.76 -7.16
N GLY A 352 -43.61 -20.56 -7.47
CA GLY A 352 -43.94 -19.32 -6.75
C GLY A 352 -43.40 -19.26 -5.33
N ARG A 353 -42.38 -20.07 -5.01
CA ARG A 353 -41.87 -20.17 -3.63
C ARG A 353 -40.74 -19.17 -3.39
N TYR A 354 -40.92 -18.29 -2.38
CA TYR A 354 -39.88 -17.42 -1.81
C TYR A 354 -39.20 -18.10 -0.61
N ARG A 355 -37.86 -17.95 -0.44
CA ARG A 355 -37.14 -18.36 0.77
C ARG A 355 -35.98 -17.40 1.06
N LYS A 356 -35.82 -17.02 2.28
CA LYS A 356 -34.63 -16.36 2.80
C LYS A 356 -33.50 -17.38 2.87
N VAL A 357 -32.32 -17.02 2.39
CA VAL A 357 -31.14 -17.91 2.31
C VAL A 357 -30.09 -17.52 3.32
N LEU A 358 -29.82 -16.20 3.50
CA LEU A 358 -28.79 -15.68 4.39
C LEU A 358 -29.23 -14.35 5.01
N ASP A 359 -28.85 -14.12 6.27
CA ASP A 359 -28.91 -12.81 6.93
C ASP A 359 -27.51 -12.16 6.96
N PHE A 360 -27.42 -10.89 6.59
CA PHE A 360 -26.23 -10.10 6.85
C PHE A 360 -26.26 -9.57 8.29
N LEU A 361 -25.15 -9.78 9.03
CA LEU A 361 -25.06 -9.55 10.48
C LEU A 361 -24.02 -8.49 10.86
N GLY A 362 -23.72 -7.54 10.00
CA GLY A 362 -22.68 -6.53 10.21
C GLY A 362 -21.25 -7.08 10.02
N ALA A 363 -20.75 -7.99 10.85
CA ALA A 363 -19.41 -8.55 10.70
C ALA A 363 -19.16 -9.30 9.37
N ASN A 364 -20.22 -9.90 8.80
CA ASN A 364 -20.17 -10.55 7.49
C ASN A 364 -20.68 -9.65 6.35
N GLY A 365 -20.85 -8.36 6.59
CA GLY A 365 -21.40 -7.40 5.64
C GLY A 365 -22.76 -6.87 6.09
N GLY A 366 -23.20 -5.80 5.44
CA GLY A 366 -24.50 -5.17 5.70
C GLY A 366 -24.92 -4.29 4.54
N ASN A 367 -26.23 -4.13 4.38
CA ASN A 367 -26.83 -3.27 3.37
C ASN A 367 -26.26 -3.53 1.96
N PRO A 368 -26.45 -4.70 1.34
CA PRO A 368 -26.00 -4.93 -0.02
C PRO A 368 -26.87 -4.10 -0.99
N TYR A 369 -26.20 -3.28 -1.80
CA TYR A 369 -26.86 -2.43 -2.81
C TYR A 369 -26.65 -2.94 -4.24
N GLY A 370 -25.67 -3.82 -4.45
CA GLY A 370 -25.36 -4.41 -5.74
C GLY A 370 -26.01 -5.77 -5.98
N ASN A 371 -25.48 -6.51 -6.94
CA ASN A 371 -26.02 -7.81 -7.40
C ASN A 371 -25.07 -8.96 -7.01
N LEU A 372 -25.61 -10.17 -7.12
CA LEU A 372 -24.82 -11.39 -7.18
C LEU A 372 -24.34 -11.62 -8.62
N VAL A 373 -23.08 -12.02 -8.81
CA VAL A 373 -22.48 -12.31 -10.12
C VAL A 373 -21.87 -13.71 -10.09
N ALA A 374 -22.18 -14.51 -11.10
CA ALA A 374 -21.66 -15.87 -11.23
C ALA A 374 -20.14 -15.85 -11.49
N GLY A 375 -19.40 -16.62 -10.71
CA GLY A 375 -17.96 -16.81 -10.85
C GLY A 375 -17.59 -18.05 -11.66
N PRO A 376 -16.33 -18.16 -12.09
CA PRO A 376 -15.83 -19.28 -12.89
C PRO A 376 -15.76 -20.61 -12.10
N ASP A 377 -15.86 -20.54 -10.78
CA ASP A 377 -15.83 -21.69 -9.85
C ASP A 377 -17.24 -22.19 -9.47
N GLY A 378 -18.29 -21.68 -10.12
CA GLY A 378 -19.69 -22.03 -9.88
C GLY A 378 -20.29 -21.40 -8.62
N LYS A 379 -19.61 -20.46 -7.97
CA LYS A 379 -20.17 -19.67 -6.87
C LYS A 379 -20.67 -18.32 -7.38
N TYR A 380 -21.47 -17.65 -6.55
CA TYR A 380 -21.89 -16.27 -6.75
C TYR A 380 -21.03 -15.34 -5.89
N TYR A 381 -20.68 -14.20 -6.42
CA TYR A 381 -19.88 -13.16 -5.77
C TYR A 381 -20.68 -11.88 -5.65
N GLY A 382 -20.54 -11.19 -4.54
CA GLY A 382 -21.24 -9.93 -4.28
C GLY A 382 -20.44 -9.01 -3.37
N SER A 383 -20.99 -7.81 -3.17
CA SER A 383 -20.44 -6.82 -2.24
C SER A 383 -21.55 -6.24 -1.36
N THR A 384 -21.16 -5.71 -0.19
CA THR A 384 -22.05 -4.97 0.69
C THR A 384 -21.57 -3.53 0.87
N PHE A 385 -22.47 -2.58 1.04
CA PHE A 385 -22.15 -1.17 1.23
C PHE A 385 -21.54 -0.89 2.61
N GLN A 386 -22.01 -1.60 3.65
CA GLN A 386 -21.57 -1.49 5.03
C GLN A 386 -21.15 -2.85 5.58
N GLY A 387 -20.75 -2.85 6.83
CA GLY A 387 -20.28 -4.04 7.55
C GLY A 387 -18.82 -4.35 7.28
N GLY A 388 -18.36 -5.49 7.77
CA GLY A 388 -16.95 -5.83 7.83
C GLY A 388 -16.22 -5.12 8.97
N ILE A 389 -14.89 -5.27 9.02
CA ILE A 389 -14.05 -4.75 10.12
C ILE A 389 -14.12 -3.23 10.24
N SER A 390 -14.12 -2.51 9.13
CA SER A 390 -14.13 -1.03 9.08
C SER A 390 -15.51 -0.44 8.82
N ASN A 391 -16.56 -1.25 8.84
CA ASN A 391 -17.91 -0.87 8.43
C ASN A 391 -17.99 -0.19 7.04
N ALA A 392 -17.02 -0.49 6.16
CA ALA A 392 -16.88 0.09 4.83
C ALA A 392 -17.32 -0.87 3.70
N GLY A 393 -17.93 -1.98 4.06
CA GLY A 393 -18.39 -3.02 3.16
C GLY A 393 -17.44 -4.21 3.06
N VAL A 394 -17.92 -5.26 2.40
CA VAL A 394 -17.15 -6.48 2.15
C VAL A 394 -17.34 -6.98 0.72
N ILE A 395 -16.37 -7.78 0.24
CA ILE A 395 -16.58 -8.72 -0.89
C ILE A 395 -16.82 -10.10 -0.31
N PHE A 396 -17.78 -10.81 -0.85
CA PHE A 396 -18.09 -12.17 -0.41
C PHE A 396 -18.34 -13.13 -1.58
N SER A 397 -18.28 -14.43 -1.32
CA SER A 397 -18.79 -15.47 -2.19
C SER A 397 -19.90 -16.26 -1.52
N PHE A 398 -20.81 -16.75 -2.34
CA PHE A 398 -21.97 -17.52 -1.92
C PHE A 398 -22.15 -18.74 -2.85
N ASN A 399 -22.38 -19.91 -2.29
CA ASN A 399 -22.67 -21.13 -3.04
C ASN A 399 -24.15 -21.44 -2.93
N ASP A 400 -24.90 -21.40 -4.03
CA ASP A 400 -26.34 -21.58 -4.11
C ASP A 400 -26.80 -22.99 -3.71
N SER A 401 -26.01 -24.02 -4.08
CA SER A 401 -26.35 -25.41 -3.83
C SER A 401 -26.14 -25.84 -2.39
N THR A 402 -25.16 -25.25 -1.67
CA THR A 402 -24.82 -25.58 -0.28
C THR A 402 -25.31 -24.54 0.73
N GLY A 403 -25.66 -23.33 0.27
CA GLY A 403 -25.96 -22.18 1.13
C GLY A 403 -24.72 -21.59 1.84
N GLN A 404 -23.51 -22.02 1.45
CA GLN A 404 -22.27 -21.58 2.12
C GLN A 404 -21.92 -20.15 1.71
N TYR A 405 -21.77 -19.28 2.72
CA TYR A 405 -21.24 -17.93 2.61
C TYR A 405 -19.77 -17.87 3.03
N THR A 406 -18.96 -17.10 2.32
CA THR A 406 -17.56 -16.83 2.69
C THR A 406 -17.25 -15.35 2.47
N LYS A 407 -16.87 -14.64 3.55
CA LYS A 407 -16.31 -13.29 3.45
C LYS A 407 -14.89 -13.38 2.86
N LEU A 408 -14.63 -12.65 1.81
CA LEU A 408 -13.37 -12.70 1.06
C LEU A 408 -12.46 -11.52 1.36
N LYS A 409 -13.03 -10.30 1.48
CA LYS A 409 -12.28 -9.06 1.70
C LYS A 409 -13.13 -8.04 2.44
N ASP A 410 -12.54 -7.37 3.42
CA ASP A 410 -13.08 -6.16 4.03
C ASP A 410 -12.56 -4.92 3.27
N PHE A 411 -13.44 -3.98 2.93
CA PHE A 411 -13.05 -2.65 2.45
C PHE A 411 -12.61 -1.77 3.63
N GLY A 412 -11.87 -0.70 3.33
CA GLY A 412 -11.44 0.25 4.34
C GLY A 412 -10.25 -0.23 5.19
N ALA A 413 -9.69 -1.42 4.96
CA ALA A 413 -8.51 -1.93 5.63
C ALA A 413 -7.36 -2.16 4.64
N ASP A 414 -6.27 -1.39 4.74
CA ASP A 414 -5.05 -1.66 3.97
C ASP A 414 -4.15 -2.64 4.73
N ALA A 415 -3.77 -3.73 4.07
CA ALA A 415 -2.94 -4.77 4.67
C ALA A 415 -1.55 -4.27 5.12
N ASN A 416 -1.05 -3.18 4.54
CA ASN A 416 0.27 -2.62 4.84
C ASN A 416 0.26 -1.49 5.87
N GLY A 417 -0.89 -1.15 6.42
CA GLY A 417 -1.05 -0.02 7.32
C GLY A 417 -1.39 1.29 6.59
N GLN A 418 -2.03 2.19 7.31
CA GLN A 418 -2.41 3.53 6.86
C GLN A 418 -2.31 4.53 8.01
N GLU A 419 -2.21 5.82 7.68
CA GLU A 419 -2.07 6.89 8.64
C GLU A 419 -0.85 6.68 9.55
N PRO A 420 0.38 6.77 8.99
CA PRO A 420 1.58 6.62 9.78
C PRO A 420 1.64 7.69 10.86
N SER A 421 1.95 7.27 12.08
CA SER A 421 1.93 8.07 13.30
C SER A 421 3.23 7.95 14.06
N GLY A 422 3.53 8.95 14.88
CA GLY A 422 4.78 9.02 15.63
C GLY A 422 6.00 9.31 14.74
N ASN A 423 7.17 9.43 15.38
CA ASN A 423 8.44 9.60 14.68
C ASN A 423 8.96 8.25 14.19
N LEU A 424 9.67 8.27 13.08
CA LEU A 424 10.49 7.13 12.67
C LEU A 424 11.62 6.90 13.69
N LEU A 425 12.01 5.65 13.88
CA LEU A 425 13.11 5.25 14.75
C LEU A 425 14.21 4.60 13.92
N TRP A 426 15.41 5.18 13.95
CA TRP A 426 16.59 4.49 13.40
C TRP A 426 17.19 3.59 14.47
N ALA A 427 17.04 2.28 14.29
CA ALA A 427 17.51 1.29 15.25
C ALA A 427 18.98 0.89 15.02
N ILE A 428 19.60 0.34 16.07
CA ILE A 428 21.02 -0.08 16.03
C ILE A 428 21.33 -1.15 14.97
N ASN A 429 20.32 -1.87 14.47
CA ASN A 429 20.48 -2.84 13.38
C ASN A 429 20.51 -2.20 11.97
N GLY A 430 20.55 -0.87 11.90
CA GLY A 430 20.62 -0.12 10.65
C GLY A 430 19.31 0.03 9.90
N LYS A 431 18.19 -0.47 10.44
CA LYS A 431 16.85 -0.29 9.85
C LYS A 431 16.09 0.85 10.51
N ILE A 432 15.15 1.41 9.76
CA ILE A 432 14.17 2.37 10.25
C ILE A 432 12.88 1.62 10.59
N TYR A 433 12.31 1.91 11.75
CA TYR A 433 11.04 1.36 12.21
C TYR A 433 10.02 2.47 12.40
N GLY A 434 8.76 2.15 12.10
CA GLY A 434 7.62 3.03 12.32
C GLY A 434 6.35 2.25 12.60
N MET A 435 5.31 2.98 12.94
CA MET A 435 3.97 2.44 13.18
C MET A 435 2.94 3.21 12.36
N THR A 436 1.82 2.56 12.08
CA THR A 436 0.63 3.19 11.54
C THR A 436 -0.51 3.07 12.54
N ALA A 437 -1.34 4.11 12.66
CA ALA A 437 -2.47 4.08 13.59
C ALA A 437 -3.59 3.15 13.13
N PHE A 438 -3.73 2.95 11.82
CA PHE A 438 -4.77 2.13 11.21
C PHE A 438 -4.18 1.22 10.12
N GLY A 439 -5.04 0.45 9.45
CA GLY A 439 -4.65 -0.56 8.48
C GLY A 439 -4.14 -1.83 9.14
N GLY A 440 -3.50 -2.69 8.35
CA GLY A 440 -3.17 -4.05 8.77
C GLY A 440 -4.35 -5.01 8.66
N ALA A 441 -4.16 -6.25 9.08
CA ALA A 441 -5.16 -7.31 8.95
C ALA A 441 -6.46 -7.02 9.74
N ASN A 442 -6.36 -6.27 10.85
CA ASN A 442 -7.48 -5.96 11.75
C ASN A 442 -7.92 -4.50 11.67
N ASN A 443 -7.29 -3.67 10.84
CA ASN A 443 -7.44 -2.22 10.80
C ASN A 443 -7.05 -1.51 12.14
N ASP A 444 -6.20 -2.13 12.93
CA ASP A 444 -5.78 -1.69 14.27
C ASP A 444 -4.37 -1.07 14.27
N GLY A 445 -3.76 -0.97 13.07
CA GLY A 445 -2.40 -0.49 12.84
C GLY A 445 -1.37 -1.59 12.65
N VAL A 446 -0.16 -1.21 12.27
CA VAL A 446 0.97 -2.13 12.04
C VAL A 446 2.27 -1.59 12.59
N ILE A 447 3.23 -2.48 12.87
CA ILE A 447 4.66 -2.14 12.95
C ILE A 447 5.28 -2.47 11.59
N TYR A 448 6.05 -1.55 11.05
CA TYR A 448 6.79 -1.75 9.80
C TYR A 448 8.27 -1.41 9.95
N SER A 449 9.09 -1.90 9.02
CA SER A 449 10.48 -1.48 8.86
C SER A 449 10.79 -1.13 7.42
N LEU A 450 11.82 -0.31 7.22
CA LEU A 450 12.41 0.01 5.92
C LEU A 450 13.91 0.25 6.06
N ASN A 451 14.60 0.26 4.93
CA ASN A 451 16.00 0.66 4.88
C ASN A 451 16.14 2.19 4.96
N PRO A 452 17.31 2.74 5.31
CA PRO A 452 17.52 4.19 5.35
C PRO A 452 17.30 4.92 4.01
N ASP A 453 17.43 4.22 2.88
CA ASP A 453 17.12 4.70 1.53
C ASP A 453 15.62 4.65 1.18
N LEU A 454 14.77 4.37 2.15
CA LEU A 454 13.31 4.19 2.04
C LEU A 454 12.88 2.99 1.19
N THR A 455 13.79 2.11 0.80
CA THR A 455 13.47 0.83 0.14
C THR A 455 13.18 -0.28 1.14
N GLY A 456 12.74 -1.43 0.66
CA GLY A 456 12.58 -2.63 1.50
C GLY A 456 11.51 -2.49 2.58
N TYR A 457 10.42 -1.74 2.31
CA TYR A 457 9.28 -1.68 3.22
C TYR A 457 8.79 -3.09 3.55
N ALA A 458 8.71 -3.40 4.83
CA ALA A 458 8.22 -4.67 5.33
C ALA A 458 7.25 -4.45 6.50
N LYS A 459 6.03 -4.94 6.36
CA LYS A 459 5.11 -5.08 7.49
C LYS A 459 5.60 -6.22 8.38
N LEU A 460 5.75 -5.97 9.67
CA LEU A 460 6.30 -6.92 10.64
C LEU A 460 5.24 -7.46 11.58
N VAL A 461 4.30 -6.63 12.02
CA VAL A 461 3.26 -6.98 12.99
C VAL A 461 1.94 -6.33 12.58
N ASP A 462 0.85 -7.07 12.67
CA ASP A 462 -0.50 -6.53 12.73
C ASP A 462 -0.92 -6.39 14.19
N PHE A 463 -1.38 -5.23 14.60
CA PHE A 463 -2.01 -5.05 15.91
C PHE A 463 -3.40 -5.71 15.93
N ASP A 464 -3.84 -6.09 17.12
CA ASP A 464 -5.17 -6.64 17.39
C ASP A 464 -5.72 -6.13 18.73
N SER A 465 -7.01 -6.31 18.94
CA SER A 465 -7.69 -5.83 20.16
C SER A 465 -7.11 -6.40 21.45
N ALA A 466 -6.49 -7.57 21.42
CA ALA A 466 -5.89 -8.20 22.61
C ALA A 466 -4.48 -7.68 22.87
N GLY A 467 -3.68 -7.44 21.83
CA GLY A 467 -2.33 -6.90 21.89
C GLY A 467 -2.28 -5.39 22.05
N GLY A 468 -3.36 -4.69 21.68
CA GLY A 468 -3.50 -3.24 21.67
C GLY A 468 -3.76 -2.71 20.27
N VAL A 469 -4.41 -1.55 20.14
CA VAL A 469 -4.82 -0.95 18.87
C VAL A 469 -4.50 0.54 18.82
N ASN A 470 -4.40 1.08 17.63
CA ASN A 470 -4.14 2.49 17.33
C ASN A 470 -2.87 3.01 18.05
N PRO A 471 -1.67 2.58 17.66
CA PRO A 471 -0.42 3.15 18.16
C PRO A 471 -0.20 4.53 17.54
N PHE A 472 -0.23 5.60 18.35
CA PHE A 472 -0.01 6.98 17.89
C PHE A 472 1.38 7.51 18.20
N GLY A 473 2.01 7.04 19.28
CA GLY A 473 3.37 7.44 19.66
C GLY A 473 4.45 6.80 18.79
N SER A 474 5.70 7.09 19.13
CA SER A 474 6.88 6.53 18.47
C SER A 474 7.39 5.29 19.20
N LEU A 475 8.06 4.40 18.47
CA LEU A 475 8.87 3.35 19.09
C LEU A 475 10.12 3.99 19.72
N ILE A 476 10.55 3.43 20.83
CA ILE A 476 11.87 3.74 21.43
C ILE A 476 12.72 2.47 21.48
N GLN A 477 14.03 2.59 21.31
CA GLN A 477 14.95 1.48 21.49
C GLN A 477 15.66 1.61 22.84
N VAL A 478 15.45 0.63 23.71
CA VAL A 478 16.08 0.59 25.03
C VAL A 478 17.46 -0.06 24.96
N THR A 479 18.25 0.16 26.01
CA THR A 479 19.50 -0.55 26.23
C THR A 479 19.25 -2.06 26.20
N GLY A 480 19.86 -2.77 25.25
CA GLY A 480 19.58 -4.21 25.00
C GLY A 480 18.89 -4.49 23.66
N GLY A 481 18.53 -3.44 22.91
CA GLY A 481 18.15 -3.51 21.50
C GLY A 481 16.67 -3.77 21.21
N LYS A 482 15.85 -4.12 22.20
CA LYS A 482 14.40 -4.23 22.04
C LYS A 482 13.75 -2.87 21.84
N LEU A 483 12.66 -2.86 21.06
CA LEU A 483 11.83 -1.67 20.87
C LEU A 483 10.63 -1.74 21.82
N TYR A 484 10.25 -0.61 22.38
CA TYR A 484 9.05 -0.46 23.20
C TYR A 484 8.14 0.60 22.60
N GLY A 485 6.83 0.40 22.73
CA GLY A 485 5.82 1.32 22.27
C GLY A 485 4.53 1.23 23.08
N LEU A 486 3.62 2.14 22.74
CA LEU A 486 2.29 2.27 23.37
C LEU A 486 1.21 2.13 22.29
N THR A 487 0.08 1.54 22.67
CA THR A 487 -1.17 1.62 21.92
C THR A 487 -2.18 2.43 22.72
N SER A 488 -2.97 3.26 22.03
CA SER A 488 -3.93 4.14 22.72
C SER A 488 -5.20 3.42 23.16
N LYS A 489 -5.51 2.28 22.56
CA LYS A 489 -6.70 1.49 22.84
C LYS A 489 -6.39 -0.01 22.83
N GLY A 490 -7.41 -0.83 23.09
CA GLY A 490 -7.26 -2.28 23.15
C GLY A 490 -6.64 -2.77 24.44
N GLY A 491 -6.18 -4.02 24.45
CA GLY A 491 -5.79 -4.72 25.66
C GLY A 491 -6.99 -5.24 26.45
N ALA A 492 -6.73 -5.93 27.54
CA ALA A 492 -7.78 -6.58 28.35
C ALA A 492 -8.79 -5.61 28.99
N LEU A 493 -8.39 -4.36 29.20
CA LEU A 493 -9.21 -3.32 29.84
C LEU A 493 -9.65 -2.21 28.88
N GLY A 494 -9.24 -2.27 27.60
CA GLY A 494 -9.61 -1.30 26.57
C GLY A 494 -8.84 0.02 26.61
N GLY A 495 -8.02 0.26 27.62
CA GLY A 495 -7.30 1.53 27.85
C GLY A 495 -5.97 1.68 27.09
N GLY A 496 -5.62 0.72 26.26
CA GLY A 496 -4.33 0.63 25.57
C GLY A 496 -3.33 -0.29 26.26
N THR A 497 -2.14 -0.43 25.66
CA THR A 497 -1.11 -1.35 26.16
C THR A 497 0.29 -0.76 26.10
N ILE A 498 1.20 -1.26 26.96
CA ILE A 498 2.64 -1.21 26.73
C ILE A 498 3.03 -2.51 26.03
N PHE A 499 3.78 -2.43 24.94
CA PHE A 499 4.31 -3.60 24.24
C PHE A 499 5.81 -3.47 24.02
N SER A 500 6.47 -4.63 23.84
CA SER A 500 7.83 -4.69 23.34
C SER A 500 7.87 -5.42 21.99
N PHE A 501 8.81 -5.04 21.16
CA PHE A 501 9.08 -5.67 19.87
C PHE A 501 10.56 -6.03 19.78
N ASP A 502 10.86 -7.26 19.40
CA ASP A 502 12.22 -7.74 19.17
C ASP A 502 12.54 -7.70 17.67
N PRO A 503 13.42 -6.78 17.23
CA PRO A 503 13.80 -6.67 15.83
C PRO A 503 14.49 -7.91 15.25
N GLY A 504 15.12 -8.73 16.09
CA GLY A 504 15.87 -9.93 15.67
C GLY A 504 14.94 -11.11 15.32
N SER A 505 13.87 -11.28 16.08
CA SER A 505 12.88 -12.34 15.87
C SER A 505 11.59 -11.86 15.18
N ALA A 506 11.45 -10.54 14.98
CA ALA A 506 10.24 -9.88 14.48
C ALA A 506 8.98 -10.24 15.32
N THR A 507 9.13 -10.38 16.64
CA THR A 507 8.03 -10.75 17.54
C THR A 507 7.65 -9.61 18.46
N MET A 508 6.33 -9.36 18.57
CA MET A 508 5.74 -8.43 19.53
C MET A 508 5.26 -9.19 20.76
N SER A 509 5.41 -8.57 21.92
CA SER A 509 4.88 -9.07 23.20
C SER A 509 4.16 -7.94 23.92
N LYS A 510 2.89 -8.13 24.24
CA LYS A 510 2.18 -7.25 25.15
C LYS A 510 2.76 -7.39 26.56
N ILE A 511 3.08 -6.26 27.18
CA ILE A 511 3.74 -6.21 28.49
C ILE A 511 2.78 -5.78 29.60
N TYR A 512 1.93 -4.76 29.32
CA TYR A 512 1.03 -4.19 30.32
C TYR A 512 -0.29 -3.75 29.67
N ASP A 513 -1.41 -3.95 30.36
CA ASP A 513 -2.73 -3.41 29.99
C ASP A 513 -3.03 -2.19 30.86
N PHE A 514 -3.32 -1.03 30.25
CA PHE A 514 -3.69 0.16 31.00
C PHE A 514 -5.06 0.00 31.65
N ASP A 515 -5.11 0.28 32.96
CA ASP A 515 -6.34 0.36 33.76
C ASP A 515 -6.84 1.81 33.77
N PRO A 516 -8.06 2.11 33.29
CA PRO A 516 -8.60 3.48 33.28
C PRO A 516 -8.57 4.19 34.65
N ARG A 517 -8.56 3.43 35.75
CA ARG A 517 -8.40 4.00 37.10
C ARG A 517 -7.00 4.52 37.40
N LEU A 518 -6.00 4.02 36.69
CA LEU A 518 -4.60 4.39 36.81
C LEU A 518 -4.15 5.32 35.69
N GLY A 519 -4.89 5.39 34.58
CA GLY A 519 -4.65 6.16 33.37
C GLY A 519 -4.84 5.30 32.14
N ASP A 520 -5.38 5.87 31.08
CA ASP A 520 -5.65 5.19 29.81
C ASP A 520 -5.41 6.12 28.61
N ASN A 521 -5.53 5.54 27.41
CA ASN A 521 -5.34 6.23 26.13
C ASN A 521 -4.00 6.97 26.05
N PRO A 522 -2.82 6.32 26.13
CA PRO A 522 -1.55 6.98 25.89
C PRO A 522 -1.40 7.30 24.39
N TYR A 523 -1.12 8.57 24.08
CA TYR A 523 -0.87 9.05 22.71
C TYR A 523 0.60 9.34 22.43
N GLY A 524 1.36 9.76 23.46
CA GLY A 524 2.78 10.05 23.35
C GLY A 524 3.66 8.79 23.31
N SER A 525 4.97 9.01 23.29
CA SER A 525 5.97 7.95 23.29
C SER A 525 6.51 7.74 24.70
N LEU A 526 7.08 6.57 24.97
CA LEU A 526 7.88 6.32 26.17
C LEU A 526 9.20 7.08 26.10
N LEU A 527 9.76 7.43 27.25
CA LEU A 527 11.08 8.01 27.43
C LEU A 527 11.89 7.08 28.34
N GLU A 528 13.03 6.56 27.89
CA GLU A 528 14.02 5.93 28.78
C GLU A 528 14.80 7.02 29.51
N ALA A 529 14.63 7.12 30.84
CA ALA A 529 15.31 8.09 31.64
C ALA A 529 16.67 7.55 32.16
N ALA A 530 17.47 8.43 32.74
CA ALA A 530 18.80 8.09 33.22
C ALA A 530 18.85 7.01 34.33
N ASP A 531 17.70 6.73 34.98
CA ASP A 531 17.54 5.66 35.96
C ASP A 531 17.21 4.29 35.33
N GLY A 532 17.11 4.22 34.01
CA GLY A 532 16.79 3.01 33.23
C GLY A 532 15.32 2.63 33.20
N LYS A 533 14.45 3.45 33.77
CA LYS A 533 13.00 3.27 33.67
C LYS A 533 12.41 3.98 32.47
N LEU A 534 11.26 3.49 32.02
CA LEU A 534 10.48 4.08 30.94
C LEU A 534 9.37 4.97 31.56
N TYR A 535 9.35 6.22 31.19
CA TYR A 535 8.34 7.18 31.64
C TYR A 535 7.38 7.50 30.50
N GLY A 536 6.10 7.65 30.85
CA GLY A 536 5.05 7.95 29.87
C GLY A 536 3.88 8.72 30.47
N LEU A 537 3.00 9.15 29.59
CA LEU A 537 1.78 9.89 29.90
C LEU A 537 0.58 9.18 29.34
N THR A 538 -0.54 9.21 30.07
CA THR A 538 -1.86 8.83 29.59
C THR A 538 -2.72 10.08 29.46
N SER A 539 -3.52 10.17 28.38
CA SER A 539 -4.33 11.37 28.14
C SER A 539 -5.64 11.38 28.94
N ASN A 540 -6.12 10.20 29.31
CA ASN A 540 -7.36 10.03 30.02
C ASN A 540 -7.17 9.11 31.25
N GLY A 541 -8.27 8.87 31.96
CA GLY A 541 -8.25 8.01 33.16
C GLY A 541 -7.53 8.66 34.34
N GLY A 542 -7.05 7.82 35.26
CA GLY A 542 -6.56 8.26 36.55
C GLY A 542 -7.67 8.65 37.51
N GLN A 543 -7.33 9.19 38.70
CA GLN A 543 -8.29 9.51 39.73
C GLN A 543 -9.34 10.55 39.32
N TYR A 544 -8.99 11.47 38.43
CA TYR A 544 -9.82 12.61 38.01
C TYR A 544 -10.30 12.55 36.56
N GLY A 545 -9.85 11.55 35.78
CA GLY A 545 -10.21 11.38 34.39
C GLY A 545 -9.40 12.21 33.39
N TYR A 546 -8.39 12.96 33.82
CA TYR A 546 -7.61 13.88 33.00
C TYR A 546 -6.22 13.35 32.63
N GLY A 547 -5.99 12.06 32.83
CA GLY A 547 -4.72 11.40 32.54
C GLY A 547 -3.78 11.29 33.73
N SER A 548 -2.65 10.64 33.51
CA SER A 548 -1.63 10.39 34.52
C SER A 548 -0.21 10.41 33.94
N LEU A 549 0.77 10.61 34.83
CA LEU A 549 2.17 10.34 34.59
C LEU A 549 2.55 9.03 35.28
N PHE A 550 3.25 8.15 34.57
CA PHE A 550 3.67 6.83 35.06
C PHE A 550 5.13 6.53 34.78
N ASP A 551 5.70 5.59 35.53
CA ASP A 551 6.92 4.87 35.16
C ASP A 551 6.62 3.39 34.92
N PHE A 552 7.46 2.77 34.10
CA PHE A 552 7.52 1.34 33.85
C PHE A 552 8.98 0.87 33.92
N ASP A 553 9.25 -0.12 34.76
CA ASP A 553 10.57 -0.75 34.83
C ASP A 553 10.63 -1.93 33.83
N PRO A 554 11.43 -1.83 32.74
CA PRO A 554 11.52 -2.88 31.72
C PRO A 554 12.24 -4.15 32.19
N HIS A 555 12.95 -4.10 33.34
CA HIS A 555 13.65 -5.25 33.92
C HIS A 555 12.78 -5.98 34.95
N ALA A 556 12.06 -5.22 35.80
CA ALA A 556 11.17 -5.77 36.82
C ALA A 556 9.74 -5.99 36.31
N PHE A 557 9.38 -5.46 35.15
CA PHE A 557 8.04 -5.49 34.58
C PHE A 557 6.98 -4.90 35.51
N THR A 558 7.33 -3.80 36.19
CA THR A 558 6.44 -3.12 37.15
C THR A 558 6.01 -1.76 36.63
N TYR A 559 4.69 -1.50 36.69
CA TYR A 559 4.07 -0.20 36.38
C TYR A 559 3.80 0.57 37.67
N THR A 560 4.11 1.88 37.71
CA THR A 560 3.83 2.75 38.83
C THR A 560 3.17 4.04 38.34
N LYS A 561 1.95 4.35 38.79
CA LYS A 561 1.36 5.67 38.59
C LYS A 561 2.03 6.67 39.54
N LEU A 562 2.56 7.77 39.02
CA LEU A 562 3.32 8.76 39.76
C LEU A 562 2.51 10.02 40.05
N VAL A 563 1.72 10.52 39.07
CA VAL A 563 0.92 11.73 39.20
C VAL A 563 -0.44 11.52 38.55
N ASP A 564 -1.52 11.97 39.21
CA ASP A 564 -2.83 12.17 38.62
C ASP A 564 -2.97 13.64 38.16
N PHE A 565 -3.34 13.86 36.90
CA PHE A 565 -3.76 15.19 36.45
C PHE A 565 -5.17 15.51 36.96
N ASN A 566 -5.40 16.74 37.43
CA ASN A 566 -6.64 17.13 38.10
C ASN A 566 -7.24 18.44 37.56
N HIS A 567 -6.95 18.76 36.29
CA HIS A 567 -7.28 19.97 35.61
C HIS A 567 -6.47 21.20 36.10
N GLN A 568 -6.34 21.46 37.42
CA GLN A 568 -5.54 22.58 37.94
C GLN A 568 -4.04 22.41 37.72
N ASN A 569 -3.55 21.18 37.80
CA ASN A 569 -2.14 20.85 37.52
C ASN A 569 -1.90 20.42 36.08
N GLY A 570 -2.90 20.53 35.19
CA GLY A 570 -2.91 20.09 33.79
C GLY A 570 -3.95 19.04 33.52
N ALA A 571 -4.27 18.84 32.25
CA ALA A 571 -5.22 17.85 31.75
C ALA A 571 -4.86 17.38 30.34
N ASN A 572 -5.17 16.13 30.04
CA ASN A 572 -5.08 15.52 28.74
C ASN A 572 -3.69 15.72 28.06
N PRO A 573 -2.59 15.20 28.62
CA PRO A 573 -1.30 15.23 27.96
C PRO A 573 -1.31 14.29 26.75
N PHE A 574 -0.92 14.81 25.58
CA PHE A 574 -0.81 14.03 24.33
C PHE A 574 0.63 13.78 23.91
N GLY A 575 1.56 14.68 24.27
CA GLY A 575 2.96 14.58 23.91
C GLY A 575 3.74 13.62 24.78
N SER A 576 5.04 13.53 24.53
CA SER A 576 5.99 12.71 25.26
C SER A 576 6.80 13.56 26.26
N LEU A 577 7.41 12.91 27.25
CA LEU A 577 8.33 13.55 28.18
C LEU A 577 9.71 13.73 27.55
N VAL A 578 10.47 14.72 28.06
CA VAL A 578 11.89 14.91 27.76
C VAL A 578 12.68 15.04 29.06
N GLN A 579 13.86 14.41 29.15
CA GLN A 579 14.77 14.61 30.31
C GLN A 579 15.77 15.72 30.01
N SER A 580 15.74 16.78 30.83
CA SER A 580 16.68 17.87 30.74
C SER A 580 18.04 17.52 31.37
N SER A 581 19.04 18.38 31.15
CA SER A 581 20.37 18.27 31.75
C SER A 581 20.37 18.34 33.30
N ASN A 582 19.36 18.94 33.92
CA ASN A 582 19.16 18.97 35.36
C ASN A 582 18.56 17.66 35.93
N GLY A 583 18.36 16.64 35.11
CA GLY A 583 17.81 15.33 35.49
C GLY A 583 16.29 15.27 35.59
N ARG A 584 15.59 16.39 35.55
CA ARG A 584 14.11 16.44 35.61
C ARG A 584 13.48 16.09 34.29
N LEU A 585 12.29 15.50 34.36
CA LEU A 585 11.43 15.25 33.20
C LEU A 585 10.51 16.47 33.02
N TYR A 586 10.34 16.89 31.76
CA TYR A 586 9.45 17.98 31.40
C TYR A 586 8.39 17.47 30.42
N GLY A 587 7.17 18.00 30.61
CA GLY A 587 6.04 17.63 29.76
C GLY A 587 5.04 18.77 29.60
N LEU A 588 4.09 18.53 28.67
CA LEU A 588 3.05 19.49 28.30
C LEU A 588 1.69 18.83 28.44
N THR A 589 0.67 19.59 28.81
CA THR A 589 -0.73 19.18 28.73
C THR A 589 -1.47 20.06 27.74
N SER A 590 -2.43 19.48 27.03
CA SER A 590 -3.21 20.21 26.04
C SER A 590 -4.31 21.07 26.66
N GLN A 591 -4.73 20.72 27.86
CA GLN A 591 -5.81 21.38 28.62
C GLN A 591 -5.42 21.55 30.09
N GLY A 592 -6.34 22.18 30.86
CA GLY A 592 -6.14 22.45 32.27
C GLY A 592 -5.30 23.68 32.53
N GLY A 593 -4.96 23.92 33.81
CA GLY A 593 -4.33 25.14 34.28
C GLY A 593 -5.36 26.26 34.52
N ASN A 594 -4.86 27.46 34.75
CA ASN A 594 -5.67 28.68 35.04
C ASN A 594 -5.83 29.60 33.83
N GLY A 595 -5.32 29.19 32.64
CA GLY A 595 -5.49 29.90 31.37
C GLY A 595 -6.82 29.59 30.68
N TYR A 596 -7.20 30.36 29.67
CA TYR A 596 -8.40 30.15 28.86
C TYR A 596 -8.02 30.03 27.39
N ILE A 597 -8.62 29.10 26.64
CA ILE A 597 -8.50 29.03 25.18
C ILE A 597 -9.34 30.10 24.52
N ASN A 598 -10.51 30.38 25.08
CA ASN A 598 -11.43 31.48 24.72
C ASN A 598 -12.09 31.98 25.99
N ARG A 599 -12.65 33.21 25.97
CA ARG A 599 -13.35 33.82 27.13
C ARG A 599 -14.50 32.97 27.68
N ASP A 600 -15.05 32.06 26.86
CA ASP A 600 -16.21 31.20 27.19
C ASP A 600 -15.78 29.75 27.45
N ASP A 601 -14.48 29.37 27.35
CA ASP A 601 -13.97 28.04 27.51
C ASP A 601 -13.29 27.81 28.87
N THR A 602 -13.86 26.92 29.65
CA THR A 602 -13.37 26.56 30.98
C THR A 602 -12.37 25.39 30.95
N SER A 603 -11.99 24.87 29.75
CA SER A 603 -11.11 23.71 29.61
C SER A 603 -9.65 24.01 29.94
N GLY A 604 -9.26 25.29 30.02
CA GLY A 604 -7.88 25.72 30.24
C GLY A 604 -7.01 25.56 28.99
N ALA A 605 -5.93 26.33 28.90
CA ALA A 605 -5.04 26.39 27.74
C ALA A 605 -3.86 25.40 27.82
N GLY A 606 -3.78 24.59 28.86
CA GLY A 606 -2.68 23.66 29.11
C GLY A 606 -1.61 24.21 30.06
N VAL A 607 -0.71 23.34 30.48
CA VAL A 607 0.39 23.67 31.36
C VAL A 607 1.72 23.10 30.88
N ILE A 608 2.81 23.78 31.27
CA ILE A 608 4.15 23.19 31.30
C ILE A 608 4.38 22.67 32.71
N PHE A 609 4.85 21.43 32.82
CA PHE A 609 5.19 20.83 34.11
C PHE A 609 6.59 20.21 34.09
N SER A 610 7.16 20.01 35.30
CA SER A 610 8.33 19.17 35.49
C SER A 610 8.11 18.13 36.57
N PHE A 611 8.78 17.00 36.45
CA PHE A 611 8.78 15.91 37.43
C PHE A 611 10.22 15.51 37.73
N ASP A 612 10.53 15.35 38.98
CA ASP A 612 11.85 14.90 39.46
C ASP A 612 11.79 13.39 39.78
N PRO A 613 12.45 12.50 38.96
CA PRO A 613 12.39 11.08 39.17
C PRO A 613 12.98 10.62 40.51
N VAL A 614 13.97 11.38 41.04
CA VAL A 614 14.65 11.03 42.31
C VAL A 614 13.78 11.34 43.52
N THR A 615 13.13 12.51 43.51
CA THR A 615 12.33 12.96 44.67
C THR A 615 10.85 12.72 44.49
N SER A 616 10.42 12.26 43.34
CA SER A 616 9.01 12.11 42.95
C SER A 616 8.20 13.41 43.03
N LEU A 617 8.88 14.58 42.92
CA LEU A 617 8.23 15.88 43.03
C LEU A 617 7.74 16.37 41.67
N TYR A 618 6.41 16.52 41.57
CA TYR A 618 5.74 17.25 40.49
C TYR A 618 5.77 18.74 40.74
N THR A 619 6.05 19.52 39.70
CA THR A 619 6.02 21.00 39.76
C THR A 619 5.34 21.54 38.50
N LYS A 620 4.24 22.31 38.68
CA LYS A 620 3.68 23.09 37.61
C LYS A 620 4.57 24.31 37.35
N VAL A 621 5.11 24.43 36.12
CA VAL A 621 6.06 25.47 35.72
C VAL A 621 5.36 26.69 35.17
N LEU A 622 4.35 26.49 34.31
CA LEU A 622 3.60 27.56 33.63
C LEU A 622 2.17 27.14 33.35
N ASP A 623 1.22 28.06 33.49
CA ASP A 623 -0.11 27.99 32.88
C ASP A 623 -0.08 28.78 31.56
N PHE A 624 -0.42 28.17 30.43
CA PHE A 624 -0.53 28.88 29.16
C PHE A 624 -1.69 29.88 29.18
N LYS A 625 -1.46 31.06 28.56
CA LYS A 625 -2.49 32.07 28.30
C LYS A 625 -2.68 32.19 26.78
N SER A 626 -3.80 31.74 26.27
CA SER A 626 -4.04 31.52 24.84
C SER A 626 -3.82 32.71 23.91
N ASP A 627 -4.12 33.93 24.43
CA ASP A 627 -4.12 35.15 23.60
C ASP A 627 -2.71 35.58 23.17
N ASP A 628 -1.66 35.25 23.94
CA ASP A 628 -0.29 35.71 23.68
C ASP A 628 0.76 34.61 23.77
N GLU A 629 0.62 33.67 24.66
CA GLU A 629 1.65 32.65 24.98
C GLU A 629 1.44 31.34 24.21
N GLY A 630 0.30 31.18 23.50
CA GLY A 630 -0.12 29.91 22.87
C GLY A 630 -0.92 29.03 23.82
N GLY A 631 -1.49 27.98 23.32
CA GLY A 631 -2.29 27.02 24.08
C GLY A 631 -2.53 25.71 23.35
N ALA A 632 -3.07 24.73 24.05
CA ALA A 632 -3.36 23.40 23.52
C ALA A 632 -2.15 22.75 22.85
N SER A 633 -1.08 22.47 23.61
CA SER A 633 0.09 21.77 23.07
C SER A 633 -0.18 20.28 22.96
N TYR A 634 -0.02 19.72 21.74
CA TYR A 634 -0.16 18.29 21.45
C TYR A 634 1.18 17.60 21.20
N GLY A 635 2.24 18.38 20.87
CA GLY A 635 3.59 17.88 20.64
C GLY A 635 4.39 17.72 21.93
N SER A 636 5.66 17.42 21.77
CA SER A 636 6.62 17.18 22.85
C SER A 636 7.71 18.25 22.86
N PHE A 637 8.41 18.40 23.97
CA PHE A 637 9.62 19.18 24.00
C PHE A 637 10.76 18.54 23.21
N LEU A 638 11.50 19.36 22.48
CA LEU A 638 12.83 19.06 21.97
C LEU A 638 13.88 19.63 22.93
N LYS A 639 14.81 18.83 23.41
CA LYS A 639 16.01 19.32 24.09
C LYS A 639 17.05 19.70 23.05
N ALA A 640 17.30 20.97 22.89
CA ALA A 640 18.29 21.46 21.94
C ALA A 640 19.74 21.46 22.52
N SER A 641 20.73 21.56 21.64
CA SER A 641 22.16 21.57 21.99
C SER A 641 22.56 22.70 22.91
N ASN A 642 21.80 23.80 22.98
CA ASN A 642 22.01 24.93 23.89
C ASN A 642 21.42 24.72 25.30
N GLY A 643 20.89 23.48 25.57
CA GLY A 643 20.34 23.11 26.87
C GLY A 643 18.90 23.56 27.11
N LYS A 644 18.30 24.38 26.21
CA LYS A 644 16.89 24.80 26.31
C LYS A 644 15.96 23.77 25.71
N LEU A 645 14.71 23.80 26.15
CA LEU A 645 13.61 22.96 25.66
C LEU A 645 12.73 23.78 24.72
N TYR A 646 12.53 23.29 23.50
CA TYR A 646 11.71 23.95 22.48
C TYR A 646 10.48 23.12 22.20
N ALA A 647 9.33 23.78 22.02
CA ALA A 647 8.08 23.12 21.63
C ALA A 647 7.14 24.09 20.88
N MET A 648 6.01 23.55 20.48
CA MET A 648 4.96 24.29 19.76
C MET A 648 3.62 24.14 20.48
N THR A 649 2.76 25.14 20.30
CA THR A 649 1.34 25.05 20.67
C THR A 649 0.50 25.00 19.40
N ASN A 650 -0.59 24.22 19.44
CA ASN A 650 -1.52 24.10 18.31
C ASN A 650 -2.38 25.36 18.10
N GLY A 651 -2.72 26.04 19.16
CA GLY A 651 -3.54 27.24 19.13
C GLY A 651 -2.92 28.39 19.89
N GLY A 652 -3.63 29.52 19.93
CA GLY A 652 -3.19 30.74 20.56
C GLY A 652 -2.13 31.50 19.76
N GLY A 653 -1.50 32.50 20.38
CA GLY A 653 -0.66 33.46 19.68
C GLY A 653 -1.50 34.52 18.93
N THR A 654 -0.85 35.43 18.22
CA THR A 654 -1.47 36.62 17.60
C THR A 654 -2.56 36.29 16.59
N SER A 655 -2.41 35.20 15.85
CA SER A 655 -3.33 34.73 14.80
C SER A 655 -4.19 33.54 15.21
N GLY A 656 -4.06 33.07 16.44
CA GLY A 656 -4.73 31.86 16.93
C GLY A 656 -4.19 30.55 16.30
N ALA A 657 -3.13 30.60 15.50
CA ALA A 657 -2.60 29.52 14.68
C ALA A 657 -1.47 28.71 15.36
N GLY A 658 -1.16 29.02 16.62
CA GLY A 658 -0.09 28.40 17.39
C GLY A 658 1.19 29.22 17.46
N VAL A 659 2.11 28.80 18.32
CA VAL A 659 3.41 29.47 18.52
C VAL A 659 4.55 28.47 18.62
N ILE A 660 5.79 28.95 18.32
CA ILE A 660 7.03 28.28 18.74
C ILE A 660 7.49 28.99 20.00
N PHE A 661 7.89 28.23 21.03
CA PHE A 661 8.39 28.75 22.27
C PHE A 661 9.58 27.96 22.79
N CYS A 662 10.33 28.52 23.75
CA CYS A 662 11.33 27.79 24.50
C CYS A 662 11.17 27.98 26.02
N LEU A 663 11.61 26.95 26.75
CA LEU A 663 11.77 26.95 28.21
C LEU A 663 13.26 26.77 28.53
N ASP A 664 13.80 27.63 29.38
CA ASP A 664 15.09 27.43 30.02
C ASP A 664 14.87 26.62 31.32
N PRO A 665 15.24 25.32 31.33
CA PRO A 665 14.89 24.43 32.45
C PRO A 665 15.67 24.75 33.75
N ASP A 666 16.81 25.45 33.68
CA ASP A 666 17.59 25.82 34.84
C ASP A 666 17.06 27.08 35.55
N LYS A 667 16.38 27.95 34.78
CA LYS A 667 15.80 29.20 35.28
C LYS A 667 14.26 29.12 35.36
N ASN A 668 13.62 28.10 34.79
CA ASN A 668 12.18 27.99 34.61
C ASN A 668 11.57 29.22 33.89
N THR A 669 12.30 29.76 32.90
CA THR A 669 11.83 30.93 32.13
C THR A 669 11.30 30.52 30.77
N PHE A 670 10.05 30.90 30.52
CA PHE A 670 9.35 30.73 29.23
C PHE A 670 9.65 31.92 28.31
N THR A 671 9.80 31.68 27.03
CA THR A 671 9.97 32.71 26.00
C THR A 671 9.23 32.30 24.73
N LYS A 672 8.24 33.10 24.31
CA LYS A 672 7.64 32.97 22.98
C LYS A 672 8.62 33.44 21.92
N LEU A 673 8.77 32.68 20.83
CA LEU A 673 9.77 32.91 19.79
C LEU A 673 9.16 33.28 18.43
N HIS A 674 8.03 32.66 18.07
CA HIS A 674 7.38 32.86 16.77
C HIS A 674 5.88 32.60 16.87
N ASP A 675 5.07 33.41 16.17
CA ASP A 675 3.64 33.21 15.98
C ASP A 675 3.38 32.65 14.55
N PHE A 676 2.66 31.55 14.43
CA PHE A 676 2.16 31.05 13.14
C PHE A 676 1.01 31.94 12.61
N ASP A 677 0.81 32.03 11.27
CA ASP A 677 -0.08 33.01 10.64
C ASP A 677 -0.92 32.45 9.47
N PHE A 678 -1.13 31.17 9.35
CA PHE A 678 -1.79 30.44 8.25
C PHE A 678 -1.06 30.51 6.90
N GLU A 679 -0.45 31.64 6.52
CA GLU A 679 0.34 31.75 5.29
C GLU A 679 1.65 30.93 5.41
N ASN A 680 2.26 30.98 6.57
CA ASN A 680 3.54 30.32 6.87
C ASN A 680 3.37 29.02 7.68
N GLY A 681 2.13 28.53 7.82
CA GLY A 681 1.76 27.33 8.55
C GLY A 681 0.81 27.63 9.72
N ALA A 682 0.03 26.65 10.12
CA ALA A 682 -0.91 26.77 11.24
C ALA A 682 -1.10 25.43 11.94
N ASN A 683 -1.52 25.50 13.20
CA ASN A 683 -1.91 24.36 14.01
C ASN A 683 -0.85 23.24 14.02
N PRO A 684 0.39 23.48 14.45
CA PRO A 684 1.38 22.43 14.52
C PRO A 684 1.01 21.37 15.56
N TYR A 685 0.94 20.12 15.16
CA TYR A 685 0.68 18.95 16.01
C TYR A 685 1.94 18.10 16.27
N GLY A 686 2.96 18.27 15.42
CA GLY A 686 4.19 17.47 15.46
C GLY A 686 5.22 17.95 16.47
N ASN A 687 6.40 17.37 16.36
CA ASN A 687 7.57 17.69 17.20
C ASN A 687 8.61 18.48 16.40
N LEU A 688 9.41 19.30 17.09
CA LEU A 688 10.61 19.90 16.53
C LEU A 688 11.77 18.92 16.54
N MET A 689 12.70 19.08 15.61
CA MET A 689 13.97 18.37 15.53
C MET A 689 15.10 19.39 15.32
N GLN A 690 16.24 19.22 16.01
CA GLN A 690 17.43 20.03 15.76
C GLN A 690 18.40 19.28 14.87
N ARG A 691 18.85 19.93 13.77
CA ARG A 691 19.90 19.42 12.91
C ARG A 691 21.29 19.83 13.38
N ALA A 692 22.31 19.21 12.75
CA ALA A 692 23.72 19.53 12.97
C ALA A 692 24.07 21.01 12.65
N ASP A 693 23.28 21.69 11.80
CA ASP A 693 23.42 23.13 11.53
C ASP A 693 22.90 24.03 12.67
N GLY A 694 22.40 23.43 13.75
CA GLY A 694 21.86 24.10 14.92
C GLY A 694 20.43 24.62 14.79
N LYS A 695 19.84 24.57 13.57
CA LYS A 695 18.46 25.01 13.35
C LYS A 695 17.45 23.95 13.78
N LEU A 696 16.25 24.40 14.10
CA LEU A 696 15.10 23.57 14.42
C LEU A 696 14.24 23.39 13.17
N TYR A 697 13.79 22.18 12.93
CA TYR A 697 12.91 21.83 11.81
C TYR A 697 11.62 21.25 12.35
N GLY A 698 10.51 21.62 11.73
CA GLY A 698 9.17 21.16 12.14
C GLY A 698 8.17 21.21 11.00
N THR A 699 6.96 20.73 11.31
CA THR A 699 5.81 20.74 10.39
C THR A 699 4.64 21.45 11.04
N ALA A 700 3.80 22.10 10.22
CA ALA A 700 2.49 22.58 10.63
C ALA A 700 1.40 21.81 9.88
N TYR A 701 0.31 21.50 10.57
CA TYR A 701 -0.77 20.62 10.07
C TYR A 701 -1.60 21.30 8.96
N GLN A 702 -1.81 22.61 9.07
CA GLN A 702 -2.58 23.44 8.15
C GLN A 702 -1.75 24.63 7.68
N GLY A 703 -2.37 25.46 6.85
CA GLY A 703 -1.75 26.64 6.27
C GLY A 703 -0.86 26.30 5.08
N GLY A 704 -0.11 27.32 4.65
CA GLY A 704 0.62 27.28 3.40
C GLY A 704 -0.27 27.46 2.18
N ALA A 705 0.33 27.48 0.99
CA ALA A 705 -0.34 27.78 -0.27
C ALA A 705 -1.52 26.83 -0.60
N ASN A 706 -1.49 25.58 -0.15
CA ASN A 706 -2.50 24.58 -0.43
C ASN A 706 -3.37 24.22 0.79
N ASN A 707 -3.17 24.89 1.92
CA ASN A 707 -3.77 24.56 3.22
C ASN A 707 -3.57 23.08 3.63
N ALA A 708 -2.53 22.44 3.12
CA ALA A 708 -2.17 21.05 3.36
C ALA A 708 -1.03 20.90 4.38
N GLY A 709 -0.59 22.01 4.97
CA GLY A 709 0.52 22.09 5.89
C GLY A 709 1.83 22.52 5.25
N VAL A 710 2.84 22.74 6.07
CA VAL A 710 4.17 23.20 5.63
C VAL A 710 5.29 22.45 6.35
N ILE A 711 6.48 22.46 5.72
CA ILE A 711 7.77 22.20 6.39
C ILE A 711 8.43 23.57 6.63
N PHE A 712 8.96 23.79 7.82
CA PHE A 712 9.68 25.01 8.16
C PHE A 712 11.00 24.74 8.90
N SER A 713 11.86 25.78 8.92
CA SER A 713 13.02 25.83 9.82
C SER A 713 12.96 27.09 10.68
N PHE A 714 13.48 26.97 11.90
CA PHE A 714 13.61 28.06 12.86
C PHE A 714 15.04 28.09 13.41
N ASP A 715 15.67 29.23 13.34
CA ASP A 715 17.02 29.45 13.91
C ASP A 715 16.91 29.95 15.36
N PRO A 716 17.28 29.13 16.37
CA PRO A 716 17.15 29.50 17.77
C PRO A 716 18.13 30.58 18.25
N VAL A 717 19.11 30.96 17.41
CA VAL A 717 20.10 32.02 17.74
C VAL A 717 19.63 33.37 17.23
N THR A 718 19.09 33.41 15.99
CA THR A 718 18.66 34.65 15.34
C THR A 718 17.15 34.89 15.44
N ASN A 719 16.37 33.90 15.88
CA ASN A 719 14.91 33.84 15.86
C ASN A 719 14.32 33.95 14.44
N ALA A 720 15.09 33.57 13.40
CA ALA A 720 14.61 33.61 12.03
C ALA A 720 13.76 32.37 11.71
N PHE A 721 12.51 32.57 11.31
CA PHE A 721 11.61 31.55 10.77
C PHE A 721 11.69 31.53 9.24
N ASN A 722 11.76 30.36 8.64
CA ASN A 722 11.72 30.19 7.20
C ASN A 722 10.78 29.04 6.82
N LYS A 723 9.75 29.34 6.03
CA LYS A 723 8.97 28.30 5.36
C LYS A 723 9.80 27.69 4.25
N LEU A 724 9.93 26.37 4.26
CA LEU A 724 10.80 25.61 3.32
C LEU A 724 10.00 24.92 2.22
N LEU A 725 8.79 24.44 2.55
CA LEU A 725 7.93 23.72 1.62
C LEU A 725 6.45 23.91 2.02
N ASP A 726 5.61 24.10 1.00
CA ASP A 726 4.17 23.92 1.11
C ASP A 726 3.81 22.49 0.67
N PHE A 727 3.16 21.72 1.53
CA PHE A 727 2.66 20.40 1.13
C PHE A 727 1.56 20.54 0.07
N ASN A 728 1.49 19.56 -0.82
CA ASN A 728 0.35 19.32 -1.69
C ASN A 728 -0.15 17.88 -1.48
N ILE A 729 -1.35 17.55 -1.96
CA ILE A 729 -1.95 16.23 -1.72
C ILE A 729 -1.07 15.08 -2.27
N ALA A 730 -0.34 15.31 -3.37
CA ALA A 730 0.51 14.28 -3.99
C ALA A 730 1.77 14.00 -3.17
N ASP A 731 2.33 15.01 -2.52
CA ASP A 731 3.57 14.88 -1.73
C ASP A 731 3.27 14.48 -0.27
N GLY A 732 2.02 14.48 0.11
CA GLY A 732 1.54 14.26 1.48
C GLY A 732 0.76 15.48 1.96
N SER A 733 -0.03 15.32 3.02
CA SER A 733 -0.82 16.40 3.61
C SER A 733 -0.99 16.22 5.11
N ASN A 734 -1.25 17.32 5.78
CA ASN A 734 -1.71 17.33 7.17
C ASN A 734 -0.82 16.47 8.09
N PRO A 735 0.47 16.80 8.28
CA PRO A 735 1.31 16.08 9.23
C PRO A 735 0.73 16.21 10.65
N TYR A 736 0.37 15.08 11.27
CA TYR A 736 -0.42 15.00 12.49
C TYR A 736 0.40 14.37 13.63
N LEU A 737 -0.13 14.32 14.83
CA LEU A 737 0.43 13.86 16.10
C LEU A 737 1.75 13.07 16.01
N GLY A 738 2.83 13.62 16.54
CA GLY A 738 4.14 12.99 16.54
C GLY A 738 4.87 13.00 15.20
N ALA A 739 4.30 13.58 14.13
CA ALA A 739 4.98 13.76 12.85
C ALA A 739 6.16 14.71 13.02
N GLY A 740 7.31 14.19 13.37
CA GLY A 740 8.61 14.86 13.45
C GLY A 740 9.57 14.26 12.43
N PHE A 741 10.75 14.86 12.35
CA PHE A 741 11.81 14.37 11.47
C PHE A 741 12.81 13.52 12.24
N ILE A 742 13.45 12.59 11.54
CA ILE A 742 14.75 12.05 11.96
C ILE A 742 15.80 12.47 10.94
N GLU A 743 16.98 12.82 11.41
CA GLU A 743 18.13 13.12 10.55
C GLU A 743 18.81 11.80 10.18
N VAL A 744 18.88 11.52 8.87
CA VAL A 744 19.71 10.44 8.35
C VAL A 744 20.87 11.09 7.60
N ALA A 745 22.10 10.61 7.79
CA ALA A 745 23.14 10.93 6.83
C ALA A 745 22.56 10.56 5.47
N GLU A 746 22.48 11.51 4.52
CA GLU A 746 22.28 11.11 3.15
C GLU A 746 23.31 10.02 2.89
N ALA A 747 22.86 8.81 2.58
CA ALA A 747 23.67 7.94 1.79
C ALA A 747 24.11 8.82 0.63
N GLY A 748 25.41 9.14 0.58
CA GLY A 748 25.97 9.94 -0.49
C GLY A 748 25.36 9.43 -1.80
N PRO A 749 25.14 10.25 -2.83
CA PRO A 749 24.25 9.96 -3.96
C PRO A 749 24.34 8.50 -4.32
N LEU A 750 23.20 7.82 -4.26
CA LEU A 750 22.98 6.37 -4.23
C LEU A 750 24.17 5.58 -4.75
N PRO A 751 24.80 4.70 -3.94
CA PRO A 751 25.85 3.84 -4.42
C PRO A 751 25.36 3.16 -5.68
N LEU A 752 26.25 2.97 -6.63
CA LEU A 752 26.05 2.19 -7.84
C LEU A 752 25.02 1.09 -7.64
N THR A 753 23.85 1.21 -8.25
CA THR A 753 22.84 0.16 -8.17
C THR A 753 23.27 -0.96 -9.11
N LEU A 754 23.83 -2.01 -8.54
CA LEU A 754 24.14 -3.21 -9.29
C LEU A 754 22.81 -3.88 -9.65
N LEU A 755 22.44 -3.83 -10.93
CA LEU A 755 21.21 -4.41 -11.45
C LEU A 755 21.33 -5.93 -11.62
N GLN A 756 22.51 -6.40 -12.02
CA GLN A 756 22.79 -7.82 -12.27
C GLN A 756 24.28 -8.10 -12.06
N PHE A 757 24.61 -9.24 -11.47
CA PHE A 757 25.93 -9.82 -11.43
C PHE A 757 25.80 -11.33 -11.58
N ASP A 758 26.33 -11.87 -12.67
CA ASP A 758 26.30 -13.29 -12.97
C ASP A 758 27.63 -13.78 -13.54
N GLY A 759 27.81 -15.08 -13.60
CA GLY A 759 28.98 -15.69 -14.17
C GLY A 759 28.76 -17.15 -14.52
N ARG A 760 29.55 -17.64 -15.49
CA ARG A 760 29.52 -19.04 -15.94
C ARG A 760 30.90 -19.60 -16.20
N ASN A 761 31.01 -20.90 -16.05
CA ASN A 761 32.18 -21.65 -16.49
C ASN A 761 32.19 -21.75 -18.02
N ALA A 762 33.31 -21.39 -18.64
CA ALA A 762 33.56 -21.51 -20.08
C ALA A 762 34.85 -22.31 -20.35
N GLY A 763 35.04 -23.44 -19.63
CA GLY A 763 36.16 -24.33 -19.79
C GLY A 763 37.42 -23.89 -19.03
N SER A 764 38.42 -23.34 -19.71
CA SER A 764 39.64 -22.83 -19.07
C SER A 764 39.49 -21.46 -18.44
N VAL A 765 38.37 -20.79 -18.66
CA VAL A 765 38.06 -19.48 -18.14
C VAL A 765 36.70 -19.43 -17.46
N ASN A 766 36.49 -18.49 -16.55
CA ASN A 766 35.20 -18.10 -16.06
C ASN A 766 34.82 -16.76 -16.69
N GLN A 767 33.63 -16.68 -17.25
CA GLN A 767 33.06 -15.45 -17.81
C GLN A 767 32.12 -14.81 -16.81
N LEU A 768 32.36 -13.57 -16.49
CA LEU A 768 31.62 -12.78 -15.51
C LEU A 768 31.00 -11.58 -16.22
N ASN A 769 29.72 -11.29 -15.93
CA ASN A 769 29.01 -10.15 -16.48
C ASN A 769 28.30 -9.40 -15.37
N TRP A 770 28.25 -8.07 -15.44
CA TRP A 770 27.42 -7.28 -14.55
C TRP A 770 26.88 -6.06 -15.25
N GLN A 771 25.77 -5.59 -14.75
CA GLN A 771 25.12 -4.38 -15.17
C GLN A 771 24.95 -3.45 -13.97
N ALA A 772 25.37 -2.21 -14.14
CA ALA A 772 25.32 -1.16 -13.15
C ALA A 772 24.51 0.04 -13.65
N ALA A 773 23.67 0.64 -12.80
CA ALA A 773 22.94 1.86 -13.09
C ALA A 773 23.43 3.00 -12.19
N HIS A 774 23.36 4.24 -12.67
CA HIS A 774 23.64 5.47 -11.91
C HIS A 774 25.07 5.59 -11.36
N GLN A 775 26.07 5.64 -12.24
CA GLN A 775 27.48 5.73 -11.86
C GLN A 775 27.99 7.15 -11.54
N GLN A 776 27.12 8.11 -11.20
CA GLN A 776 27.54 9.52 -11.06
C GLN A 776 28.53 9.79 -9.91
N ASN A 777 28.69 8.89 -8.95
CA ASN A 777 29.63 9.02 -7.84
C ASN A 777 30.50 7.79 -7.60
N SER A 778 30.54 6.84 -8.52
CA SER A 778 31.43 5.68 -8.41
C SER A 778 32.85 6.08 -8.78
N ALA A 779 33.80 5.70 -7.95
CA ALA A 779 35.22 5.81 -8.26
C ALA A 779 35.68 4.63 -9.13
N TYR A 780 35.41 3.41 -8.67
CA TYR A 780 35.74 2.20 -9.43
C TYR A 780 35.01 0.96 -8.86
N ASP A 781 34.91 -0.07 -9.72
CA ASP A 781 34.51 -1.40 -9.33
C ASP A 781 35.73 -2.32 -9.21
N GLU A 782 35.86 -3.08 -8.15
CA GLU A 782 36.90 -4.06 -7.95
C GLU A 782 36.29 -5.47 -7.98
N LEU A 783 36.60 -6.23 -9.02
CA LEU A 783 36.20 -7.63 -9.11
C LEU A 783 37.12 -8.49 -8.25
N GLN A 784 36.53 -9.20 -7.29
CA GLN A 784 37.25 -10.05 -6.35
C GLN A 784 36.91 -11.53 -6.56
N ARG A 785 37.92 -12.38 -6.40
CA ARG A 785 37.84 -13.83 -6.52
C ARG A 785 38.30 -14.53 -5.23
N SER A 786 37.64 -15.65 -4.88
CA SER A 786 38.03 -16.52 -3.80
C SER A 786 37.94 -18.00 -4.24
N GLY A 787 38.84 -18.85 -3.73
CA GLY A 787 38.80 -20.30 -3.89
C GLY A 787 38.10 -21.05 -2.74
N ASN A 788 37.86 -20.37 -1.60
CA ASN A 788 37.25 -20.95 -0.39
C ASN A 788 35.98 -20.22 0.09
N GLY A 789 35.59 -19.14 -0.59
CA GLY A 789 34.40 -18.33 -0.25
C GLY A 789 34.60 -17.38 0.95
N GLN A 790 35.81 -17.31 1.53
CA GLN A 790 36.13 -16.45 2.66
C GLN A 790 37.23 -15.42 2.32
N ASP A 791 38.33 -15.87 1.74
CA ASP A 791 39.48 -15.03 1.40
C ASP A 791 39.35 -14.54 -0.04
N TYR A 792 38.97 -13.27 -0.20
CA TYR A 792 38.76 -12.62 -1.48
C TYR A 792 39.97 -11.77 -1.86
N HIS A 793 40.42 -11.89 -3.10
CA HIS A 793 41.51 -11.10 -3.67
C HIS A 793 41.04 -10.39 -4.93
N ALA A 794 41.42 -9.13 -5.08
CA ALA A 794 41.15 -8.36 -6.28
C ALA A 794 41.82 -9.01 -7.50
N ILE A 795 41.06 -9.16 -8.59
CA ILE A 795 41.54 -9.70 -9.87
C ILE A 795 41.43 -8.71 -11.01
N ALA A 796 40.59 -7.69 -10.86
CA ALA A 796 40.44 -6.60 -11.81
C ALA A 796 39.83 -5.37 -11.16
N HIS A 797 40.15 -4.19 -11.73
CA HIS A 797 39.58 -2.89 -11.40
C HIS A 797 38.97 -2.27 -12.65
N PHE A 798 37.80 -1.65 -12.52
CA PHE A 798 37.07 -0.99 -13.59
C PHE A 798 36.73 0.42 -13.14
N ASN A 799 37.25 1.43 -13.81
CA ASN A 799 36.87 2.82 -13.54
C ASN A 799 35.40 3.05 -13.96
N ALA A 800 34.67 3.83 -13.21
CA ALA A 800 33.32 4.24 -13.55
C ALA A 800 33.33 5.10 -14.83
N THR A 801 32.96 4.53 -15.96
CA THR A 801 33.03 5.19 -17.27
C THR A 801 31.67 5.55 -17.86
N GLY A 802 30.59 5.37 -17.09
CA GLY A 802 29.22 5.55 -17.55
C GLY A 802 28.68 4.41 -18.43
N ASN A 803 29.44 3.31 -18.58
CA ASN A 803 28.94 2.09 -19.21
C ASN A 803 28.03 1.31 -18.27
N ASP A 804 26.87 0.89 -18.78
CA ASP A 804 25.90 0.14 -17.98
C ASP A 804 26.20 -1.37 -17.95
N HIS A 805 27.06 -1.89 -18.80
CA HIS A 805 27.36 -3.31 -18.95
C HIS A 805 28.86 -3.58 -18.98
N TYR A 806 29.27 -4.55 -18.17
CA TYR A 806 30.67 -5.00 -18.07
C TYR A 806 30.77 -6.52 -18.26
N THR A 807 31.86 -6.95 -18.87
CA THR A 807 32.21 -8.36 -19.02
C THR A 807 33.67 -8.54 -18.67
N TYR A 808 34.01 -9.58 -17.88
CA TYR A 808 35.35 -9.96 -17.55
C TYR A 808 35.58 -11.46 -17.77
N ILE A 809 36.72 -11.81 -18.35
CA ILE A 809 37.14 -13.19 -18.57
C ILE A 809 38.28 -13.52 -17.61
N ASP A 810 37.98 -14.29 -16.58
CA ASP A 810 38.96 -14.75 -15.61
C ASP A 810 39.65 -16.04 -16.11
N ASN A 811 40.95 -15.98 -16.40
CA ASN A 811 41.73 -17.14 -16.79
C ASN A 811 42.13 -17.95 -15.56
N VAL A 812 41.43 -19.02 -15.29
CA VAL A 812 41.64 -19.91 -14.13
C VAL A 812 42.40 -21.18 -14.48
N SER A 813 43.13 -21.21 -15.62
CA SER A 813 43.88 -22.38 -16.05
C SER A 813 45.12 -22.69 -15.15
N ALA A 814 45.71 -21.67 -14.50
CA ALA A 814 46.92 -21.80 -13.69
C ALA A 814 46.66 -22.17 -12.24
N VAL A 815 45.50 -21.92 -11.70
CA VAL A 815 45.11 -22.27 -10.32
C VAL A 815 43.79 -23.03 -10.37
N VAL A 816 43.76 -24.23 -9.87
CA VAL A 816 42.61 -25.13 -10.04
C VAL A 816 41.88 -25.32 -8.71
N TYR A 817 40.81 -24.58 -8.50
CA TYR A 817 39.84 -24.88 -7.46
C TYR A 817 38.60 -25.54 -8.07
N PRO A 818 37.92 -26.46 -7.38
CA PRO A 818 36.67 -27.07 -7.84
C PRO A 818 35.53 -26.06 -7.89
N ILE A 819 35.62 -25.01 -7.09
CA ILE A 819 34.63 -23.94 -6.97
C ILE A 819 35.38 -22.63 -6.92
N TYR A 820 34.88 -21.64 -7.64
CA TYR A 820 35.30 -20.26 -7.51
C TYR A 820 34.13 -19.40 -7.05
N TYR A 821 34.41 -18.47 -6.14
CA TYR A 821 33.48 -17.47 -5.65
C TYR A 821 33.92 -16.10 -6.12
N TYR A 822 32.96 -15.31 -6.61
CA TYR A 822 33.23 -13.96 -7.08
C TYR A 822 32.28 -12.99 -6.43
N ARG A 823 32.75 -11.78 -6.17
CA ARG A 823 31.98 -10.62 -5.76
C ARG A 823 32.56 -9.35 -6.36
N LEU A 824 31.73 -8.33 -6.49
CA LEU A 824 32.16 -6.98 -6.79
C LEU A 824 32.25 -6.20 -5.49
N LYS A 825 33.32 -5.43 -5.36
CA LYS A 825 33.47 -4.37 -4.38
C LYS A 825 33.30 -3.08 -5.17
N LEU A 826 32.26 -2.32 -4.89
CA LEU A 826 31.88 -1.10 -5.53
C LEU A 826 32.37 0.05 -4.63
N VAL A 827 33.23 0.91 -5.14
CA VAL A 827 33.88 1.98 -4.36
C VAL A 827 33.47 3.33 -4.89
N ASP A 828 32.96 4.17 -4.00
CA ASP A 828 32.54 5.53 -4.32
C ASP A 828 33.70 6.53 -4.26
N THR A 829 33.46 7.75 -4.74
CA THR A 829 34.47 8.84 -4.77
C THR A 829 34.88 9.33 -3.39
N ASP A 830 34.15 8.92 -2.33
CA ASP A 830 34.44 9.19 -0.91
C ASP A 830 35.07 7.99 -0.18
N ASP A 831 35.55 6.97 -0.92
CA ASP A 831 36.17 5.72 -0.44
C ASP A 831 35.21 4.77 0.33
N HIS A 832 33.89 5.04 0.33
CA HIS A 832 32.92 4.06 0.84
C HIS A 832 32.83 2.87 -0.12
N ALA A 833 32.79 1.66 0.44
CA ALA A 833 32.72 0.44 -0.34
C ALA A 833 31.49 -0.41 0.00
N THR A 834 30.74 -0.79 -1.01
CA THR A 834 29.65 -1.79 -0.93
C THR A 834 30.04 -3.06 -1.67
N TYR A 835 29.40 -4.18 -1.33
CA TYR A 835 29.69 -5.47 -1.97
C TYR A 835 28.45 -6.05 -2.59
N SER A 836 28.61 -6.65 -3.78
CA SER A 836 27.56 -7.45 -4.43
C SER A 836 27.24 -8.73 -3.65
N ASN A 837 26.14 -9.39 -4.04
CA ASN A 837 25.98 -10.81 -3.76
C ASN A 837 27.20 -11.61 -4.30
N VAL A 838 27.50 -12.73 -3.62
CA VAL A 838 28.56 -13.67 -4.06
C VAL A 838 27.97 -14.61 -5.09
N ILE A 839 28.58 -14.72 -6.25
CA ILE A 839 28.28 -15.76 -7.23
C ILE A 839 29.26 -16.93 -7.07
N ARG A 840 28.73 -18.13 -7.20
CA ARG A 840 29.48 -19.37 -7.13
C ARG A 840 29.54 -19.99 -8.52
N ILE A 841 30.72 -20.35 -8.98
CA ILE A 841 30.95 -21.04 -10.27
C ILE A 841 31.60 -22.39 -9.98
N ASP A 842 30.86 -23.45 -10.21
CA ASP A 842 31.36 -24.81 -10.12
C ASP A 842 32.13 -25.16 -11.39
N ARG A 843 33.27 -25.81 -11.24
CA ARG A 843 34.08 -26.29 -12.33
C ARG A 843 34.23 -27.82 -12.23
N ASP A 844 33.97 -28.47 -13.35
CA ASP A 844 34.33 -29.88 -13.46
C ASP A 844 35.85 -30.01 -13.63
N ILE A 845 36.58 -30.02 -12.51
CA ILE A 845 38.05 -30.19 -12.49
C ILE A 845 38.47 -31.57 -12.97
N ASN A 846 37.56 -32.50 -13.15
CA ASN A 846 37.82 -33.83 -13.69
C ASN A 846 37.53 -33.90 -15.21
N ALA A 847 37.03 -32.86 -15.84
CA ALA A 847 36.78 -32.85 -17.27
C ALA A 847 38.10 -32.94 -18.03
N LYS A 848 38.26 -34.02 -18.78
CA LYS A 848 39.43 -34.27 -19.65
C LYS A 848 39.10 -33.82 -21.05
N THR A 849 40.04 -33.13 -21.67
CA THR A 849 39.96 -32.83 -23.11
C THR A 849 40.75 -33.92 -23.87
N VAL A 850 40.14 -34.45 -24.93
CA VAL A 850 40.72 -35.51 -25.75
C VAL A 850 40.86 -35.06 -27.18
N VAL A 851 42.06 -35.16 -27.72
CA VAL A 851 42.35 -34.91 -29.15
C VAL A 851 42.96 -36.16 -29.74
N ILE A 852 42.45 -36.60 -30.87
CA ILE A 852 42.91 -37.81 -31.56
C ILE A 852 43.45 -37.43 -32.93
N SER A 853 44.69 -37.86 -33.25
CA SER A 853 45.30 -37.59 -34.55
C SER A 853 46.29 -38.70 -34.98
N PRO A 854 46.38 -38.96 -36.23
CA PRO A 854 45.48 -38.60 -37.29
C PRO A 854 44.12 -39.31 -37.16
N ASN A 855 43.03 -38.69 -37.56
CA ASN A 855 41.75 -39.34 -37.75
C ASN A 855 41.10 -38.80 -39.06
N PRO A 856 41.03 -39.54 -40.15
CA PRO A 856 41.37 -40.98 -40.30
C PRO A 856 42.83 -41.33 -40.07
N PHE A 857 43.13 -42.59 -39.63
CA PHE A 857 44.48 -43.07 -39.40
C PHE A 857 44.81 -44.27 -40.31
N THR A 858 46.11 -44.53 -40.53
CA THR A 858 46.61 -45.63 -41.39
C THR A 858 47.29 -46.75 -40.58
N SER A 859 48.28 -46.40 -39.77
CA SER A 859 49.10 -47.41 -39.03
C SER A 859 49.09 -47.17 -37.51
N ARG A 860 48.98 -45.96 -37.05
CA ARG A 860 48.98 -45.56 -35.62
C ARG A 860 47.96 -44.51 -35.31
N LEU A 861 47.51 -44.49 -34.08
CA LEU A 861 46.60 -43.52 -33.54
C LEU A 861 47.26 -42.83 -32.33
N GLN A 862 47.32 -41.54 -32.34
CA GLN A 862 47.81 -40.75 -31.20
C GLN A 862 46.62 -40.16 -30.48
N VAL A 863 46.52 -40.38 -29.19
CA VAL A 863 45.48 -39.84 -28.28
C VAL A 863 46.17 -38.87 -27.34
N VAL A 864 45.87 -37.63 -27.40
CA VAL A 864 46.33 -36.60 -26.45
C VAL A 864 45.23 -36.33 -25.49
N ILE A 865 45.46 -36.64 -24.20
CA ILE A 865 44.50 -36.39 -23.12
C ILE A 865 45.08 -35.35 -22.19
N THR A 866 44.43 -34.16 -22.14
CA THR A 866 44.78 -33.19 -21.12
C THR A 866 43.93 -33.45 -19.89
N SER A 867 44.56 -33.84 -18.80
CA SER A 867 43.88 -34.17 -17.55
C SER A 867 44.24 -33.13 -16.49
N PRO A 868 43.30 -32.59 -15.73
CA PRO A 868 43.58 -31.63 -14.68
C PRO A 868 44.23 -32.26 -13.43
N VAL A 869 44.05 -33.53 -13.23
CA VAL A 869 44.60 -34.29 -12.11
C VAL A 869 45.16 -35.65 -12.59
N ALA A 870 46.02 -36.28 -11.76
CA ALA A 870 46.46 -37.64 -12.03
C ALA A 870 45.28 -38.62 -11.94
N ASP A 871 45.14 -39.46 -12.96
CA ASP A 871 44.04 -40.42 -13.04
C ASP A 871 44.39 -41.66 -13.84
N ASN A 872 43.81 -42.81 -13.47
CA ASN A 872 43.92 -44.02 -14.27
C ASN A 872 42.81 -44.05 -15.33
N VAL A 873 43.19 -44.16 -16.59
CA VAL A 873 42.27 -44.28 -17.71
C VAL A 873 42.49 -45.57 -18.48
N SER A 874 41.40 -46.19 -18.91
CA SER A 874 41.44 -47.29 -19.89
C SER A 874 40.99 -46.80 -21.24
N LEU A 875 41.84 -47.00 -22.26
CA LEU A 875 41.51 -46.76 -23.65
C LEU A 875 41.05 -48.09 -24.29
N VAL A 876 39.79 -48.09 -24.73
CA VAL A 876 39.16 -49.30 -25.30
C VAL A 876 38.73 -49.00 -26.72
N ILE A 877 39.23 -49.78 -27.72
CA ILE A 877 38.71 -49.68 -29.12
C ILE A 877 37.73 -50.85 -29.34
N THR A 878 36.56 -50.52 -29.83
CA THR A 878 35.52 -51.49 -30.18
C THR A 878 35.18 -51.36 -31.68
N GLY A 879 34.90 -52.51 -32.29
CA GLY A 879 34.34 -52.54 -33.66
C GLY A 879 32.85 -52.10 -33.67
N VAL A 880 32.27 -51.92 -34.85
CA VAL A 880 30.86 -51.57 -35.04
C VAL A 880 29.88 -52.61 -34.51
N ASN A 881 30.32 -53.84 -34.34
CA ASN A 881 29.56 -54.92 -33.77
C ASN A 881 29.68 -55.03 -32.23
N GLY A 882 30.34 -54.02 -31.55
CA GLY A 882 30.56 -53.98 -30.11
C GLY A 882 31.68 -54.84 -29.59
N GLN A 883 32.37 -55.61 -30.45
CA GLN A 883 33.50 -56.46 -30.04
C GLN A 883 34.70 -55.56 -29.62
N GLN A 884 35.22 -55.80 -28.41
CA GLN A 884 36.43 -55.11 -27.95
C GLN A 884 37.68 -55.71 -28.68
N ILE A 885 38.46 -54.82 -29.29
CA ILE A 885 39.61 -55.12 -30.10
C ILE A 885 40.94 -54.81 -29.38
N PHE A 886 40.88 -53.68 -28.64
CA PHE A 886 42.05 -53.17 -27.90
C PHE A 886 41.60 -52.62 -26.56
N ASN A 887 42.45 -52.83 -25.53
CA ASN A 887 42.32 -52.29 -24.22
C ASN A 887 43.70 -52.00 -23.61
N LYS A 888 43.88 -50.74 -23.14
CA LYS A 888 45.12 -50.33 -22.50
C LYS A 888 44.79 -49.37 -21.33
N THR A 889 45.18 -49.73 -20.12
CA THR A 889 45.09 -48.87 -18.98
C THR A 889 46.39 -48.10 -18.81
N THR A 890 46.32 -46.82 -18.54
CA THR A 890 47.48 -45.95 -18.34
C THR A 890 47.19 -44.93 -17.25
N LEU A 891 48.24 -44.54 -16.54
CA LEU A 891 48.18 -43.43 -15.55
C LEU A 891 48.45 -42.13 -16.29
N LEU A 892 47.51 -41.22 -16.20
CA LEU A 892 47.68 -39.83 -16.63
C LEU A 892 48.31 -39.02 -15.51
N THR A 893 49.23 -38.13 -15.87
CA THR A 893 49.68 -37.06 -14.97
C THR A 893 48.81 -35.80 -15.20
N ALA A 894 48.80 -34.89 -14.22
CA ALA A 894 48.20 -33.58 -14.48
C ALA A 894 48.92 -32.89 -15.67
N GLY A 895 48.12 -32.29 -16.57
CA GLY A 895 48.59 -31.71 -17.81
C GLY A 895 48.35 -32.62 -19.05
N SER A 896 49.08 -32.37 -20.13
CA SER A 896 48.94 -33.06 -21.41
C SER A 896 49.67 -34.38 -21.41
N ASN A 897 48.94 -35.47 -21.68
CA ASN A 897 49.46 -36.84 -21.79
C ASN A 897 49.27 -37.36 -23.23
N VAL A 898 50.34 -37.82 -23.83
CA VAL A 898 50.34 -38.32 -25.22
C VAL A 898 50.46 -39.85 -25.18
N ILE A 899 49.47 -40.54 -25.71
CA ILE A 899 49.40 -42.01 -25.77
C ILE A 899 49.35 -42.42 -27.22
N VAL A 900 50.36 -43.20 -27.64
CA VAL A 900 50.42 -43.75 -29.00
C VAL A 900 49.93 -45.18 -28.96
N ILE A 901 48.98 -45.54 -29.83
CA ILE A 901 48.46 -46.88 -30.04
C ILE A 901 48.98 -47.39 -31.39
N ASN A 902 50.00 -48.25 -31.35
CA ASN A 902 50.61 -48.82 -32.54
C ASN A 902 49.91 -50.11 -33.00
N GLU A 903 49.19 -50.73 -32.09
CA GLU A 903 48.45 -52.00 -32.30
C GLU A 903 47.31 -51.85 -33.33
N THR A 904 47.01 -50.64 -33.67
CA THR A 904 45.99 -50.22 -34.68
C THR A 904 46.45 -50.54 -36.13
N SER A 905 47.74 -50.85 -36.34
CA SER A 905 48.27 -51.16 -37.68
C SER A 905 47.66 -52.47 -38.21
N ALA A 906 47.28 -53.42 -37.37
CA ALA A 906 46.71 -54.73 -37.72
C ALA A 906 45.19 -54.69 -37.95
N LEU A 907 44.51 -53.51 -37.72
CA LEU A 907 43.05 -53.38 -37.88
C LEU A 907 42.64 -53.34 -39.35
N PRO A 908 41.57 -54.04 -39.77
CA PRO A 908 40.92 -53.85 -41.06
C PRO A 908 40.51 -52.43 -41.28
N GLN A 909 40.39 -51.99 -42.53
CA GLN A 909 39.78 -50.73 -42.86
C GLN A 909 38.32 -50.67 -42.34
N GLY A 910 37.93 -49.58 -41.66
CA GLY A 910 36.61 -49.47 -41.08
C GLY A 910 36.45 -48.38 -40.04
N ILE A 911 35.28 -48.31 -39.46
CA ILE A 911 34.88 -47.36 -38.37
C ILE A 911 35.01 -48.11 -37.05
N TYR A 912 35.61 -47.46 -36.08
CA TYR A 912 35.81 -47.96 -34.73
C TYR A 912 35.39 -46.91 -33.71
N GLN A 913 35.06 -47.36 -32.50
CA GLN A 913 34.76 -46.49 -31.36
C GLN A 913 35.91 -46.57 -30.36
N LEU A 914 36.61 -45.46 -30.13
CA LEU A 914 37.58 -45.34 -29.05
C LEU A 914 36.88 -44.80 -27.81
N SER A 915 36.78 -45.60 -26.77
CA SER A 915 36.25 -45.22 -25.44
C SER A 915 37.39 -44.95 -24.49
N ILE A 916 37.30 -43.83 -23.79
CA ILE A 916 38.20 -43.45 -22.70
C ILE A 916 37.39 -43.60 -21.42
N VAL A 917 37.70 -44.59 -20.61
CA VAL A 917 37.03 -44.88 -19.35
C VAL A 917 37.92 -44.44 -18.19
N SER A 918 37.45 -43.49 -17.43
CA SER A 918 38.15 -42.89 -16.29
C SER A 918 37.57 -43.39 -14.96
N VAL A 919 38.42 -43.53 -13.96
CA VAL A 919 37.96 -43.85 -12.59
C VAL A 919 37.32 -42.63 -11.92
N LYS A 920 37.73 -41.40 -12.34
CA LYS A 920 37.34 -40.12 -11.74
C LYS A 920 36.52 -39.23 -12.65
N GLY A 921 35.92 -39.76 -13.71
CA GLY A 921 35.15 -38.94 -14.64
C GLY A 921 34.26 -39.70 -15.62
N PRO A 922 33.44 -39.06 -16.40
CA PRO A 922 32.52 -39.74 -17.33
C PRO A 922 33.29 -40.45 -18.45
N ARG A 923 32.67 -41.53 -18.97
CA ARG A 923 33.15 -42.21 -20.17
C ARG A 923 33.00 -41.29 -21.37
N GLN A 924 34.08 -41.09 -22.12
CA GLN A 924 34.07 -40.40 -23.40
C GLN A 924 34.26 -41.43 -24.54
N THR A 925 33.47 -41.32 -25.59
CA THR A 925 33.56 -42.19 -26.76
C THR A 925 33.68 -41.35 -28.02
N ILE A 926 34.66 -41.64 -28.85
CA ILE A 926 35.03 -40.91 -30.06
C ILE A 926 35.11 -41.89 -31.22
N THR A 927 34.50 -41.52 -32.35
CA THR A 927 34.59 -42.30 -33.58
C THR A 927 35.94 -42.12 -34.24
N VAL A 928 36.64 -43.18 -34.56
CA VAL A 928 37.92 -43.19 -35.28
C VAL A 928 37.81 -44.03 -36.54
N VAL A 929 38.43 -43.58 -37.62
CA VAL A 929 38.33 -44.19 -38.95
C VAL A 929 39.70 -44.71 -39.39
N LYS A 930 39.77 -46.02 -39.68
CA LYS A 930 40.96 -46.67 -40.28
C LYS A 930 40.83 -46.67 -41.78
N THR A 931 41.87 -46.14 -42.45
CA THR A 931 42.03 -46.14 -43.93
C THR A 931 43.23 -46.99 -44.33
N ASN A 932 43.40 -47.18 -45.64
CA ASN A 932 44.52 -47.93 -46.20
C ASN A 932 45.90 -47.28 -45.95
#